data_0b4f3976f1fa2fdfcc5d44702192b8d9
#
_entry.id   0b4f3976f1fa2fdfcc5d44702192b8d9
#
_cell.length_a   1.000
_cell.length_b   1.000
_cell.length_c   1.000
_cell.angle_alpha   90.00
_cell.angle_beta   90.00
_cell.angle_gamma   90.00
#
_symmetry.space_group_name_H-M   'P 1'
#
loop_
_entity.id
_entity.type
_entity.pdbx_description
1 polymer ?
#
loop_
_entity_poly.entity_id
_entity_poly.type
_entity_poly.pdbx_seq_one_letter_code
_entity_poly.pdbx_strand_id
1 'polypeptide(L)'
;MNLQRIIRLPELMESNTRIHELRRLINQHNYRYHTLGAPDISDSEFDGLMQELIVLEKQYPELDDSNSPTKRVGAVTTNSFVKVKHERRMLSLENTYTPAEVIEFFTPGDALFVEPKIDGLSLKLIYQNGKLKQAITRGNGDQGDDVTENARTIRTIPLELNEDVSVEVTGEVYMTYTVFNQLNSELEAQQEEPFANARNAAAGTLKLKNPQEVARRRLSFVAHGCITEIPGVDSQNYLVEYLESLGFQSTFMLPLIEGKSGVSCFYVPSDEAGVKEFLEQKDADRKRLDVATDGLVFKLNDLNKQRELGEGTRAPKWAVAFKYPPERKQTTLLGVTVQVGKTGRITPVAELQPIPLSGTIVRRASLCNQDEVERLGIDVGDIVYVEKSAEIIPKVVGVAREVRGSKHWKMPELCPSCATKLVRHEGEVDFYCPNYDCEEQVFGRLKHATGKSALDISGCGEAMVRELMRHGVRSLSSLLSIKDVTFLKPAARNKFREGRDRALRQVLWRKLHALGIDGLGQVHCQEIATHFLSFEAAFDDPARLKDILGDVVFNNLIAFVESNAEELDRLEQAGLKFETDKSSIGALTGKIFAITGTLVSGSRDAVMRRIEAAGGVVKSSVGKQCHYLVVGTDAGKNKTSAATKWGTQVINEQQLYALMGVEMPIAAAPDPYREF
;
A
#
# COMPACT_ATOMS: atom_id res chain seq x y z
N MET A 1 -35.40 26.62 36.21
CA MET A 1 -34.07 26.07 36.58
C MET A 1 -34.34 24.78 37.37
N ASN A 2 -33.90 23.65 36.88
CA ASN A 2 -34.31 22.33 37.39
C ASN A 2 -33.46 21.94 38.59
N LEU A 3 -34.00 22.06 39.84
CA LEU A 3 -33.30 21.74 41.08
C LEU A 3 -32.66 20.33 41.11
N GLN A 4 -33.24 19.36 40.38
CA GLN A 4 -32.68 18.01 40.28
C GLN A 4 -31.33 17.98 39.48
N ARG A 5 -31.09 18.95 38.59
CA ARG A 5 -29.78 19.09 37.91
C ARG A 5 -28.68 19.64 38.83
N ILE A 6 -29.04 20.48 39.78
CA ILE A 6 -28.08 21.11 40.70
C ILE A 6 -27.64 20.08 41.78
N ILE A 7 -28.54 19.21 42.24
CA ILE A 7 -28.26 18.16 43.22
C ILE A 7 -27.36 17.04 42.64
N ARG A 8 -27.44 16.77 41.35
CA ARG A 8 -26.61 15.77 40.66
C ARG A 8 -25.20 16.25 40.24
N LEU A 9 -24.92 17.54 40.27
CA LEU A 9 -23.62 18.11 39.85
C LEU A 9 -22.41 17.58 40.63
N PRO A 10 -22.42 17.49 41.98
CA PRO A 10 -21.31 16.96 42.75
C PRO A 10 -21.05 15.48 42.46
N GLU A 11 -22.09 14.65 42.42
CA GLU A 11 -21.97 13.23 42.09
C GLU A 11 -21.44 12.98 40.67
N LEU A 12 -21.89 13.79 39.70
CA LEU A 12 -21.40 13.74 38.32
C LEU A 12 -19.94 14.16 38.22
N MET A 13 -19.50 15.18 38.99
CA MET A 13 -18.11 15.61 39.02
C MET A 13 -17.19 14.55 39.64
N GLU A 14 -17.61 13.91 40.74
CA GLU A 14 -16.85 12.85 41.37
C GLU A 14 -16.76 11.59 40.49
N SER A 15 -17.88 11.20 39.87
CA SER A 15 -17.93 10.10 38.90
C SER A 15 -17.10 10.34 37.67
N ASN A 16 -17.11 11.57 37.15
CA ASN A 16 -16.28 11.97 36.01
C ASN A 16 -14.78 11.80 36.35
N THR A 17 -14.36 12.31 37.50
CA THR A 17 -12.97 12.16 38.00
C THR A 17 -12.58 10.69 38.09
N ARG A 18 -13.46 9.85 38.67
CA ARG A 18 -13.22 8.42 38.85
C ARG A 18 -13.16 7.65 37.53
N ILE A 19 -14.03 7.96 36.55
CA ILE A 19 -14.02 7.40 35.19
C ILE A 19 -12.70 7.71 34.52
N HIS A 20 -12.23 8.97 34.57
CA HIS A 20 -10.95 9.35 34.00
C HIS A 20 -9.76 8.64 34.63
N GLU A 21 -9.77 8.52 35.98
CA GLU A 21 -8.75 7.77 36.69
C GLU A 21 -8.73 6.29 36.30
N LEU A 22 -9.87 5.63 36.23
CA LEU A 22 -9.99 4.23 35.83
C LEU A 22 -9.51 4.00 34.40
N ARG A 23 -9.91 4.86 33.46
CA ARG A 23 -9.43 4.79 32.06
C ARG A 23 -7.90 4.89 32.01
N ARG A 24 -7.31 5.83 32.74
CA ARG A 24 -5.86 6.00 32.82
C ARG A 24 -5.18 4.77 33.44
N LEU A 25 -5.65 4.26 34.53
CA LEU A 25 -5.09 3.08 35.22
C LEU A 25 -5.15 1.83 34.32
N ILE A 26 -6.31 1.57 33.73
CA ILE A 26 -6.51 0.42 32.83
C ILE A 26 -5.60 0.53 31.59
N ASN A 27 -5.44 1.70 30.99
CA ASN A 27 -4.52 1.90 29.89
C ASN A 27 -3.06 1.70 30.31
N GLN A 28 -2.66 2.16 31.50
CA GLN A 28 -1.33 1.95 32.04
C GLN A 28 -1.03 0.47 32.28
N HIS A 29 -1.98 -0.29 32.87
CA HIS A 29 -1.81 -1.72 33.10
C HIS A 29 -1.83 -2.52 31.78
N ASN A 30 -2.64 -2.13 30.78
CA ASN A 30 -2.60 -2.68 29.45
C ASN A 30 -1.22 -2.48 28.77
N TYR A 31 -0.64 -1.28 28.89
CA TYR A 31 0.70 -1.00 28.35
C TYR A 31 1.76 -1.87 29.03
N ARG A 32 1.74 -1.98 30.38
CA ARG A 32 2.68 -2.82 31.13
C ARG A 32 2.55 -4.29 30.78
N TYR A 33 1.34 -4.79 30.65
CA TYR A 33 1.07 -6.20 30.33
C TYR A 33 1.44 -6.53 28.87
N HIS A 34 0.91 -5.75 27.91
CA HIS A 34 0.98 -6.10 26.49
C HIS A 34 2.21 -5.55 25.77
N THR A 35 2.76 -4.43 26.25
CA THR A 35 3.91 -3.77 25.60
C THR A 35 5.21 -4.07 26.33
N LEU A 36 5.23 -3.94 27.67
CA LEU A 36 6.45 -4.16 28.45
C LEU A 36 6.63 -5.61 28.91
N GLY A 37 5.59 -6.45 28.87
CA GLY A 37 5.64 -7.81 29.41
C GLY A 37 5.92 -7.86 30.93
N ALA A 38 5.61 -6.77 31.65
CA ALA A 38 5.91 -6.59 33.08
C ALA A 38 4.65 -6.14 33.84
N PRO A 39 3.65 -7.02 33.99
CA PRO A 39 2.43 -6.72 34.76
C PRO A 39 2.77 -6.45 36.23
N ASP A 40 2.07 -5.49 36.84
CA ASP A 40 2.23 -5.09 38.24
C ASP A 40 0.96 -5.32 39.06
N ILE A 41 -0.12 -5.77 38.42
CA ILE A 41 -1.34 -6.24 39.07
C ILE A 41 -1.74 -7.63 38.57
N SER A 42 -2.56 -8.35 39.32
CA SER A 42 -3.13 -9.63 38.88
C SER A 42 -4.27 -9.43 37.89
N ASP A 43 -4.59 -10.48 37.12
CA ASP A 43 -5.73 -10.48 36.18
C ASP A 43 -7.05 -10.17 36.89
N SER A 44 -7.22 -10.68 38.14
CA SER A 44 -8.42 -10.42 38.96
C SER A 44 -8.55 -8.95 39.37
N GLU A 45 -7.44 -8.28 39.70
CA GLU A 45 -7.45 -6.84 40.02
C GLU A 45 -7.75 -6.01 38.75
N PHE A 46 -7.17 -6.38 37.64
CA PHE A 46 -7.46 -5.74 36.35
C PHE A 46 -8.95 -5.88 35.97
N ASP A 47 -9.53 -7.09 36.10
CA ASP A 47 -10.94 -7.35 35.82
C ASP A 47 -11.84 -6.52 36.75
N GLY A 48 -11.43 -6.32 38.02
CA GLY A 48 -12.13 -5.44 38.96
C GLY A 48 -12.20 -3.99 38.49
N LEU A 49 -11.07 -3.42 38.04
CA LEU A 49 -11.02 -2.06 37.47
C LEU A 49 -11.90 -1.93 36.20
N MET A 50 -11.84 -2.91 35.33
CA MET A 50 -12.68 -2.94 34.13
C MET A 50 -14.16 -3.00 34.45
N GLN A 51 -14.57 -3.84 35.41
CA GLN A 51 -15.96 -3.96 35.83
C GLN A 51 -16.48 -2.68 36.48
N GLU A 52 -15.68 -2.03 37.32
CA GLU A 52 -16.02 -0.73 37.90
C GLU A 52 -16.25 0.33 36.81
N LEU A 53 -15.35 0.42 35.81
CA LEU A 53 -15.48 1.35 34.73
C LEU A 53 -16.75 1.09 33.89
N ILE A 54 -17.05 -0.17 33.56
CA ILE A 54 -18.27 -0.57 32.82
C ILE A 54 -19.53 -0.12 33.54
N VAL A 55 -19.58 -0.29 34.87
CA VAL A 55 -20.73 0.11 35.67
C VAL A 55 -20.90 1.63 35.66
N LEU A 56 -19.83 2.38 35.85
CA LEU A 56 -19.88 3.85 35.87
C LEU A 56 -20.24 4.42 34.49
N GLU A 57 -19.68 3.92 33.41
CA GLU A 57 -20.02 4.37 32.05
C GLU A 57 -21.49 4.06 31.66
N LYS A 58 -22.02 2.94 32.19
CA LYS A 58 -23.44 2.63 32.00
C LYS A 58 -24.35 3.56 32.82
N GLN A 59 -23.91 3.95 34.02
CA GLN A 59 -24.66 4.85 34.89
C GLN A 59 -24.65 6.31 34.39
N TYR A 60 -23.55 6.73 33.71
CA TYR A 60 -23.33 8.09 33.23
C TYR A 60 -23.06 8.12 31.70
N PRO A 61 -24.07 7.84 30.85
CA PRO A 61 -23.89 7.78 29.40
C PRO A 61 -23.41 9.12 28.79
N GLU A 62 -23.61 10.24 29.47
CA GLU A 62 -23.11 11.55 29.05
C GLU A 62 -21.59 11.70 29.15
N LEU A 63 -20.91 10.80 29.89
CA LEU A 63 -19.46 10.72 30.00
C LEU A 63 -18.87 9.66 29.06
N ASP A 64 -19.67 9.20 28.11
CA ASP A 64 -19.27 8.20 27.15
C ASP A 64 -18.10 8.68 26.27
N ASP A 65 -17.10 7.82 26.07
CA ASP A 65 -15.93 8.09 25.23
C ASP A 65 -15.67 6.90 24.32
N SER A 66 -15.59 7.15 23.01
CA SER A 66 -15.27 6.11 22.03
C SER A 66 -13.87 5.50 22.22
N ASN A 67 -12.97 6.18 22.93
CA ASN A 67 -11.62 5.72 23.27
C ASN A 67 -11.53 5.03 24.64
N SER A 68 -12.66 4.78 25.32
CA SER A 68 -12.64 4.02 26.57
C SER A 68 -12.09 2.61 26.37
N PRO A 69 -11.27 2.10 27.30
CA PRO A 69 -10.83 0.71 27.29
C PRO A 69 -11.96 -0.31 27.19
N THR A 70 -13.15 0.01 27.73
CA THR A 70 -14.34 -0.85 27.68
C THR A 70 -14.90 -1.03 26.28
N LYS A 71 -14.55 -0.15 25.33
CA LYS A 71 -15.03 -0.17 23.93
C LYS A 71 -14.07 -0.81 22.93
N ARG A 72 -12.92 -1.33 23.39
CA ARG A 72 -11.99 -2.03 22.51
C ARG A 72 -12.62 -3.22 21.77
N VAL A 73 -13.64 -3.86 22.32
CA VAL A 73 -14.24 -5.12 21.82
C VAL A 73 -15.74 -4.97 21.61
N GLY A 74 -16.24 -3.86 21.15
CA GLY A 74 -17.71 -3.67 21.02
C GLY A 74 -18.20 -3.10 19.70
N ALA A 75 -17.34 -2.99 18.71
CA ALA A 75 -17.66 -2.26 17.50
C ALA A 75 -18.63 -2.97 16.54
N VAL A 76 -19.36 -2.16 15.79
CA VAL A 76 -20.35 -2.59 14.81
C VAL A 76 -19.65 -3.21 13.59
N THR A 77 -20.17 -4.35 13.12
CA THR A 77 -19.73 -4.98 11.87
C THR A 77 -19.89 -4.05 10.68
N THR A 78 -18.83 -3.77 9.93
CA THR A 78 -18.90 -2.92 8.74
C THR A 78 -19.17 -3.74 7.49
N ASN A 79 -19.91 -3.17 6.52
CA ASN A 79 -20.13 -3.83 5.23
C ASN A 79 -18.99 -3.59 4.23
N SER A 80 -18.25 -2.47 4.37
CA SER A 80 -17.09 -2.10 3.55
C SER A 80 -16.24 -1.06 4.27
N PHE A 81 -14.93 -1.04 4.02
CA PHE A 81 -14.04 0.01 4.49
C PHE A 81 -14.15 1.26 3.60
N VAL A 82 -14.22 2.42 4.24
CA VAL A 82 -14.19 3.70 3.53
C VAL A 82 -12.76 3.98 3.07
N LYS A 83 -12.60 4.45 1.84
CA LYS A 83 -11.30 4.90 1.35
C LYS A 83 -11.04 6.32 1.81
N VAL A 84 -9.90 6.53 2.42
CA VAL A 84 -9.45 7.83 2.93
C VAL A 84 -8.15 8.22 2.22
N LYS A 85 -8.09 9.45 1.72
CA LYS A 85 -6.88 10.01 1.12
C LYS A 85 -5.90 10.40 2.23
N HIS A 86 -4.63 10.03 2.06
CA HIS A 86 -3.57 10.47 2.95
C HIS A 86 -3.26 11.95 2.70
N GLU A 87 -3.18 12.75 3.76
CA GLU A 87 -2.74 14.15 3.63
C GLU A 87 -1.28 14.24 3.17
N ARG A 88 -0.42 13.40 3.75
CA ARG A 88 0.95 13.15 3.29
C ARG A 88 1.07 11.70 2.86
N ARG A 89 1.65 11.45 1.70
CA ARG A 89 1.77 10.12 1.11
C ARG A 89 2.50 9.16 2.04
N MET A 90 2.05 7.91 2.07
CA MET A 90 2.78 6.82 2.72
C MET A 90 3.67 6.13 1.69
N LEU A 91 4.95 6.49 1.71
CA LEU A 91 5.93 5.99 0.74
C LEU A 91 6.36 4.55 1.04
N SER A 92 6.91 3.89 0.03
CA SER A 92 7.69 2.65 0.19
C SER A 92 9.14 3.00 0.50
N LEU A 93 9.97 1.99 0.79
CA LEU A 93 11.42 2.15 0.88
C LEU A 93 12.07 1.63 -0.41
N GLU A 94 13.19 2.21 -0.80
CA GLU A 94 14.08 1.64 -1.78
C GLU A 94 14.79 0.42 -1.18
N ASN A 95 15.11 -0.60 -1.99
CA ASN A 95 15.76 -1.80 -1.50
C ASN A 95 17.22 -1.84 -1.93
N THR A 96 18.08 -2.31 -1.02
CA THR A 96 19.48 -2.65 -1.26
C THR A 96 19.74 -4.09 -0.87
N TYR A 97 20.74 -4.72 -1.49
CA TYR A 97 21.04 -6.14 -1.33
C TYR A 97 22.51 -6.39 -0.99
N THR A 98 23.36 -5.39 -1.12
CA THR A 98 24.80 -5.48 -0.85
C THR A 98 25.27 -4.43 0.16
N PRO A 99 26.34 -4.70 0.94
CA PRO A 99 26.94 -3.71 1.82
C PRO A 99 27.36 -2.44 1.09
N ALA A 100 27.90 -2.56 -0.14
CA ALA A 100 28.32 -1.44 -0.98
C ALA A 100 27.15 -0.48 -1.27
N GLU A 101 25.98 -1.00 -1.68
CA GLU A 101 24.78 -0.20 -1.95
C GLU A 101 24.31 0.56 -0.70
N VAL A 102 24.46 0.00 0.52
CA VAL A 102 24.13 0.71 1.77
C VAL A 102 25.07 1.90 1.96
N ILE A 103 26.37 1.71 1.70
CA ILE A 103 27.37 2.79 1.83
C ILE A 103 27.13 3.90 0.80
N GLU A 104 26.85 3.53 -0.44
CA GLU A 104 26.61 4.47 -1.54
C GLU A 104 25.35 5.33 -1.32
N PHE A 105 24.36 4.80 -0.58
CA PHE A 105 23.11 5.51 -0.31
C PHE A 105 23.27 6.69 0.65
N PHE A 106 24.22 6.63 1.60
CA PHE A 106 24.46 7.65 2.61
C PHE A 106 25.78 8.39 2.38
N THR A 107 25.88 9.60 2.94
CA THR A 107 27.15 10.35 2.92
C THR A 107 28.11 9.75 3.95
N PRO A 108 29.42 9.57 3.63
CA PRO A 108 30.39 9.09 4.59
C PRO A 108 30.38 9.91 5.90
N GLY A 109 30.29 9.21 7.03
CA GLY A 109 30.23 9.80 8.36
C GLY A 109 28.80 10.10 8.86
N ASP A 110 27.79 9.81 8.06
CA ASP A 110 26.40 9.93 8.53
C ASP A 110 26.11 8.93 9.66
N ALA A 111 25.52 9.44 10.72
CA ALA A 111 24.98 8.61 11.78
C ALA A 111 23.62 8.04 11.36
N LEU A 112 23.45 6.73 11.46
CA LEU A 112 22.25 6.02 11.05
C LEU A 112 21.52 5.43 12.26
N PHE A 113 20.22 5.46 12.20
CA PHE A 113 19.35 4.63 13.04
C PHE A 113 18.96 3.40 12.24
N VAL A 114 19.25 2.21 12.79
CA VAL A 114 18.97 0.93 12.13
C VAL A 114 17.95 0.15 12.94
N GLU A 115 16.94 -0.35 12.27
CA GLU A 115 15.86 -1.11 12.90
C GLU A 115 15.46 -2.34 12.05
N PRO A 116 14.86 -3.38 12.66
CA PRO A 116 14.35 -4.52 11.91
C PRO A 116 13.20 -4.09 11.00
N LYS A 117 13.24 -4.53 9.75
CA LYS A 117 12.16 -4.36 8.80
C LYS A 117 11.07 -5.40 9.06
N ILE A 118 10.04 -4.98 9.79
CA ILE A 118 8.90 -5.86 10.13
C ILE A 118 8.13 -6.22 8.86
N ASP A 119 7.81 -7.49 8.72
CA ASP A 119 6.97 -7.98 7.62
C ASP A 119 5.49 -8.05 8.05
N GLY A 120 4.80 -6.94 7.91
CA GLY A 120 3.43 -6.73 8.35
C GLY A 120 2.61 -5.92 7.35
N LEU A 121 1.74 -5.06 7.86
CA LEU A 121 0.89 -4.13 7.10
C LEU A 121 1.04 -2.72 7.65
N SER A 122 1.52 -1.80 6.81
CA SER A 122 1.74 -0.41 7.22
C SER A 122 0.43 0.29 7.56
N LEU A 123 0.42 0.97 8.69
CA LEU A 123 -0.72 1.68 9.25
C LEU A 123 -0.29 3.09 9.67
N LYS A 124 -1.14 4.06 9.38
CA LYS A 124 -1.08 5.42 9.92
C LYS A 124 -2.14 5.60 10.97
N LEU A 125 -1.75 6.12 12.13
CA LEU A 125 -2.61 6.46 13.26
C LEU A 125 -2.66 7.98 13.40
N ILE A 126 -3.84 8.54 13.48
CA ILE A 126 -4.08 9.97 13.66
C ILE A 126 -4.66 10.18 15.06
N TYR A 127 -3.94 10.96 15.86
CA TYR A 127 -4.39 11.38 17.18
C TYR A 127 -4.74 12.87 17.17
N GLN A 128 -5.79 13.21 17.89
CA GLN A 128 -6.22 14.58 18.12
C GLN A 128 -6.44 14.78 19.61
N ASN A 129 -5.71 15.74 20.20
CA ASN A 129 -5.75 16.00 21.65
C ASN A 129 -5.56 14.70 22.45
N GLY A 130 -4.47 13.98 22.18
CA GLY A 130 -4.12 12.73 22.83
C GLY A 130 -4.98 11.52 22.47
N LYS A 131 -6.12 11.67 21.78
CA LYS A 131 -7.09 10.60 21.52
C LYS A 131 -7.02 10.05 20.11
N LEU A 132 -7.08 8.72 19.95
CA LEU A 132 -7.10 8.05 18.65
C LEU A 132 -8.36 8.46 17.87
N LYS A 133 -8.15 9.20 16.79
CA LYS A 133 -9.19 9.69 15.89
C LYS A 133 -9.43 8.74 14.74
N GLN A 134 -8.34 8.29 14.08
CA GLN A 134 -8.44 7.50 12.85
C GLN A 134 -7.22 6.61 12.65
N ALA A 135 -7.44 5.43 12.02
CA ALA A 135 -6.39 4.51 11.60
C ALA A 135 -6.58 4.14 10.14
N ILE A 136 -5.56 4.38 9.30
CA ILE A 136 -5.65 4.27 7.84
C ILE A 136 -4.51 3.37 7.34
N THR A 137 -4.85 2.32 6.57
CA THR A 137 -3.82 1.48 5.92
C THR A 137 -3.09 2.26 4.85
N ARG A 138 -1.83 1.91 4.54
CA ARG A 138 -1.06 2.55 3.47
C ARG A 138 -1.80 2.57 2.12
N GLY A 139 -2.52 1.49 1.78
CA GLY A 139 -3.16 1.35 0.48
C GLY A 139 -2.16 1.43 -0.66
N ASN A 140 -2.43 2.31 -1.63
CA ASN A 140 -1.52 2.58 -2.76
C ASN A 140 -0.51 3.73 -2.47
N GLY A 141 -0.48 4.22 -1.24
CA GLY A 141 0.34 5.36 -0.82
C GLY A 141 -0.39 6.70 -0.82
N ASP A 142 -1.34 6.90 -1.72
CA ASP A 142 -2.16 8.13 -1.80
C ASP A 142 -3.48 8.00 -1.02
N GLN A 143 -4.04 6.79 -0.96
CA GLN A 143 -5.27 6.48 -0.22
C GLN A 143 -5.23 5.08 0.37
N GLY A 144 -5.79 4.91 1.56
CA GLY A 144 -5.90 3.64 2.27
C GLY A 144 -7.32 3.35 2.75
N ASP A 145 -7.49 2.18 3.37
CA ASP A 145 -8.73 1.78 4.01
C ASP A 145 -8.78 2.35 5.44
N ASP A 146 -9.89 2.97 5.82
CA ASP A 146 -10.17 3.30 7.21
C ASP A 146 -10.47 2.02 7.98
N VAL A 147 -9.57 1.66 8.87
CA VAL A 147 -9.65 0.46 9.71
C VAL A 147 -9.71 0.81 11.19
N THR A 148 -10.18 2.00 11.54
CA THR A 148 -10.17 2.56 12.90
C THR A 148 -10.76 1.60 13.92
N GLU A 149 -11.93 1.03 13.65
CA GLU A 149 -12.58 0.11 14.56
C GLU A 149 -11.78 -1.18 14.79
N ASN A 150 -11.12 -1.68 13.75
CA ASN A 150 -10.24 -2.84 13.87
C ASN A 150 -8.94 -2.48 14.62
N ALA A 151 -8.36 -1.31 14.33
CA ALA A 151 -7.16 -0.82 15.02
C ALA A 151 -7.39 -0.61 16.52
N ARG A 152 -8.58 -0.17 16.94
CA ARG A 152 -8.95 -0.06 18.37
C ARG A 152 -8.82 -1.37 19.11
N THR A 153 -8.98 -2.52 18.45
CA THR A 153 -8.87 -3.84 19.08
C THR A 153 -7.41 -4.26 19.33
N ILE A 154 -6.44 -3.61 18.68
CA ILE A 154 -5.01 -3.90 18.81
C ILE A 154 -4.50 -3.30 20.13
N ARG A 155 -4.11 -4.15 21.07
CA ARG A 155 -3.80 -3.72 22.44
C ARG A 155 -2.52 -2.89 22.55
N THR A 156 -1.58 -3.04 21.62
CA THR A 156 -0.35 -2.23 21.54
C THR A 156 -0.57 -0.88 20.85
N ILE A 157 -1.79 -0.55 20.42
CA ILE A 157 -2.18 0.80 19.99
C ILE A 157 -2.82 1.51 21.18
N PRO A 158 -2.23 2.61 21.70
CA PRO A 158 -2.88 3.42 22.74
C PRO A 158 -4.15 4.06 22.17
N LEU A 159 -5.26 3.96 22.87
CA LEU A 159 -6.49 4.70 22.53
C LEU A 159 -6.41 6.16 22.97
N GLU A 160 -5.61 6.41 24.00
CA GLU A 160 -5.27 7.72 24.53
C GLU A 160 -3.77 7.76 24.81
N LEU A 161 -3.10 8.81 24.33
CA LEU A 161 -1.67 9.02 24.54
C LEU A 161 -1.40 9.50 25.99
N ASN A 162 -0.17 9.34 26.44
CA ASN A 162 0.24 9.84 27.76
C ASN A 162 0.32 11.38 27.81
N GLU A 163 0.27 12.05 26.65
CA GLU A 163 0.27 13.49 26.52
C GLU A 163 -0.89 13.96 25.62
N ASP A 164 -1.43 15.14 25.88
CA ASP A 164 -2.52 15.74 25.12
C ASP A 164 -1.98 16.44 23.84
N VAL A 165 -1.48 15.62 22.91
CA VAL A 165 -0.88 16.08 21.65
C VAL A 165 -1.65 15.60 20.44
N SER A 166 -1.56 16.35 19.34
CA SER A 166 -2.13 15.95 18.05
C SER A 166 -1.00 15.54 17.12
N VAL A 167 -0.93 14.23 16.78
CA VAL A 167 0.17 13.64 16.02
C VAL A 167 -0.32 12.59 15.02
N GLU A 168 0.42 12.43 13.92
CA GLU A 168 0.25 11.35 12.95
C GLU A 168 1.43 10.39 13.06
N VAL A 169 1.19 9.19 13.59
CA VAL A 169 2.19 8.14 13.81
C VAL A 169 2.09 7.09 12.73
N THR A 170 3.23 6.68 12.18
CA THR A 170 3.33 5.56 11.25
C THR A 170 3.97 4.35 11.90
N GLY A 171 3.48 3.17 11.53
CA GLY A 171 3.99 1.93 12.07
C GLY A 171 3.54 0.73 11.25
N GLU A 172 3.85 -0.46 11.78
CA GLU A 172 3.53 -1.72 11.13
C GLU A 172 2.62 -2.55 12.04
N VAL A 173 1.49 -3.03 11.50
CA VAL A 173 0.65 -4.05 12.14
C VAL A 173 1.21 -5.41 11.78
N TYR A 174 1.44 -6.24 12.79
CA TYR A 174 2.03 -7.56 12.63
C TYR A 174 1.35 -8.61 13.50
N MET A 175 1.67 -9.86 13.26
CA MET A 175 1.30 -10.99 14.10
C MET A 175 2.58 -11.70 14.53
N THR A 176 2.72 -12.00 15.84
CA THR A 176 3.88 -12.77 16.32
C THR A 176 3.82 -14.20 15.80
N TYR A 177 4.96 -14.88 15.70
CA TYR A 177 5.00 -16.29 15.32
C TYR A 177 4.22 -17.16 16.32
N THR A 178 4.30 -16.83 17.60
CA THR A 178 3.55 -17.53 18.65
C THR A 178 2.04 -17.47 18.38
N VAL A 179 1.48 -16.28 18.11
CA VAL A 179 0.06 -16.11 17.81
C VAL A 179 -0.31 -16.74 16.46
N PHE A 180 0.55 -16.58 15.44
CA PHE A 180 0.37 -17.16 14.11
C PHE A 180 0.26 -18.69 14.15
N ASN A 181 1.17 -19.35 14.88
CA ASN A 181 1.18 -20.80 15.01
C ASN A 181 -0.07 -21.29 15.76
N GLN A 182 -0.47 -20.58 16.84
CA GLN A 182 -1.71 -20.89 17.54
C GLN A 182 -2.94 -20.77 16.63
N LEU A 183 -3.04 -19.66 15.87
CA LEU A 183 -4.16 -19.43 14.94
C LEU A 183 -4.23 -20.54 13.86
N ASN A 184 -3.11 -20.93 13.29
CA ASN A 184 -3.07 -21.99 12.29
C ASN A 184 -3.49 -23.34 12.87
N SER A 185 -3.06 -23.67 14.09
CA SER A 185 -3.50 -24.89 14.79
C SER A 185 -5.02 -24.90 15.05
N GLU A 186 -5.61 -23.73 15.38
CA GLU A 186 -7.06 -23.58 15.53
C GLU A 186 -7.80 -23.78 14.20
N LEU A 187 -7.29 -23.23 13.08
CA LEU A 187 -7.87 -23.37 11.75
C LEU A 187 -7.82 -24.84 11.28
N GLU A 188 -6.67 -25.50 11.46
CA GLU A 188 -6.51 -26.92 11.13
C GLU A 188 -7.47 -27.82 11.93
N ALA A 189 -7.67 -27.54 13.23
CA ALA A 189 -8.65 -28.24 14.07
C ALA A 189 -10.09 -28.03 13.57
N GLN A 190 -10.38 -26.89 12.93
CA GLN A 190 -11.68 -26.59 12.32
C GLN A 190 -11.79 -27.06 10.85
N GLN A 191 -10.75 -27.72 10.32
CA GLN A 191 -10.65 -28.15 8.91
C GLN A 191 -10.68 -26.97 7.92
N GLU A 192 -10.25 -25.78 8.37
CA GLU A 192 -10.06 -24.60 7.55
C GLU A 192 -8.61 -24.52 7.05
N GLU A 193 -8.38 -23.82 5.93
CA GLU A 193 -7.06 -23.66 5.33
C GLU A 193 -6.20 -22.71 6.20
N PRO A 194 -5.00 -23.16 6.67
CA PRO A 194 -4.11 -22.33 7.46
C PRO A 194 -3.50 -21.18 6.63
N PHE A 195 -3.15 -20.09 7.29
CA PHE A 195 -2.44 -18.99 6.64
C PHE A 195 -1.02 -19.40 6.26
N ALA A 196 -0.58 -18.96 5.09
CA ALA A 196 0.74 -19.26 4.54
C ALA A 196 1.90 -18.61 5.31
N ASN A 197 1.71 -17.42 5.86
CA ASN A 197 2.69 -16.68 6.65
C ASN A 197 2.03 -15.64 7.56
N ALA A 198 2.79 -15.15 8.55
CA ALA A 198 2.33 -14.21 9.56
C ALA A 198 1.87 -12.86 8.96
N ARG A 199 2.53 -12.38 7.89
CA ARG A 199 2.13 -11.15 7.17
C ARG A 199 0.73 -11.27 6.56
N ASN A 200 0.47 -12.38 5.84
CA ASN A 200 -0.84 -12.62 5.23
C ASN A 200 -1.94 -12.79 6.29
N ALA A 201 -1.61 -13.45 7.42
CA ALA A 201 -2.50 -13.57 8.56
C ALA A 201 -2.82 -12.20 9.18
N ALA A 202 -1.81 -11.35 9.39
CA ALA A 202 -2.01 -10.00 9.91
C ALA A 202 -2.83 -9.12 8.95
N ALA A 203 -2.46 -9.09 7.67
CA ALA A 203 -3.14 -8.28 6.66
C ALA A 203 -4.61 -8.73 6.44
N GLY A 204 -4.85 -10.04 6.40
CA GLY A 204 -6.19 -10.62 6.29
C GLY A 204 -7.05 -10.32 7.51
N THR A 205 -6.46 -10.43 8.70
CA THR A 205 -7.14 -10.17 9.97
C THR A 205 -7.50 -8.69 10.12
N LEU A 206 -6.57 -7.76 9.85
CA LEU A 206 -6.86 -6.32 9.97
C LEU A 206 -8.00 -5.86 9.04
N LYS A 207 -8.26 -6.59 7.97
CA LYS A 207 -9.32 -6.30 6.99
C LYS A 207 -10.59 -7.15 7.17
N LEU A 208 -10.75 -7.83 8.29
CA LEU A 208 -12.00 -8.48 8.64
C LEU A 208 -13.10 -7.44 8.92
N LYS A 209 -14.33 -7.79 8.57
CA LYS A 209 -15.49 -6.91 8.77
C LYS A 209 -16.01 -6.90 10.21
N ASN A 210 -15.63 -7.89 10.99
CA ASN A 210 -16.02 -8.04 12.39
C ASN A 210 -14.84 -7.73 13.32
N PRO A 211 -14.83 -6.58 14.01
CA PRO A 211 -13.77 -6.23 14.96
C PRO A 211 -13.59 -7.21 16.12
N GLN A 212 -14.62 -7.93 16.54
CA GLN A 212 -14.51 -8.95 17.57
C GLN A 212 -13.62 -10.12 17.14
N GLU A 213 -13.73 -10.51 15.85
CA GLU A 213 -12.86 -11.53 15.28
C GLU A 213 -11.41 -11.02 15.14
N VAL A 214 -11.21 -9.74 14.82
CA VAL A 214 -9.89 -9.09 14.84
C VAL A 214 -9.27 -9.15 16.23
N ALA A 215 -10.04 -8.79 17.27
CA ALA A 215 -9.60 -8.84 18.66
C ALA A 215 -9.17 -10.25 19.09
N ARG A 216 -9.93 -11.29 18.69
CA ARG A 216 -9.60 -12.69 18.98
C ARG A 216 -8.26 -13.12 18.39
N ARG A 217 -7.91 -12.62 17.20
CA ARG A 217 -6.67 -12.95 16.48
C ARG A 217 -5.43 -12.18 16.93
N ARG A 218 -5.54 -11.36 17.95
CA ARG A 218 -4.44 -10.74 18.70
C ARG A 218 -3.32 -10.13 17.84
N LEU A 219 -3.67 -9.15 16.97
CA LEU A 219 -2.68 -8.36 16.24
C LEU A 219 -1.89 -7.46 17.20
N SER A 220 -0.67 -7.11 16.79
CA SER A 220 0.19 -6.13 17.44
C SER A 220 0.56 -5.01 16.46
N PHE A 221 0.96 -3.86 17.01
CA PHE A 221 1.42 -2.69 16.27
C PHE A 221 2.74 -2.20 16.86
N VAL A 222 3.67 -1.81 16.01
CA VAL A 222 4.92 -1.16 16.37
C VAL A 222 5.05 0.17 15.65
N ALA A 223 5.36 1.24 16.38
CA ALA A 223 5.60 2.56 15.80
C ALA A 223 7.05 2.65 15.31
N HIS A 224 7.25 3.21 14.12
CA HIS A 224 8.58 3.40 13.53
C HIS A 224 8.80 4.81 12.98
N GLY A 225 7.80 5.70 13.02
CA GLY A 225 7.94 7.07 12.54
C GLY A 225 6.76 7.96 12.92
N CYS A 226 6.96 9.25 12.75
CA CYS A 226 5.94 10.29 12.93
C CYS A 226 5.95 11.23 11.72
N ILE A 227 4.77 11.53 11.19
CA ILE A 227 4.60 12.46 10.07
C ILE A 227 4.58 13.91 10.60
N THR A 228 4.00 14.10 11.78
CA THR A 228 3.95 15.40 12.44
C THR A 228 5.34 15.78 12.94
N GLU A 229 5.76 16.98 12.67
CA GLU A 229 7.00 17.53 13.19
C GLU A 229 6.85 17.83 14.70
N ILE A 230 7.74 17.27 15.51
CA ILE A 230 7.72 17.41 16.96
C ILE A 230 8.77 18.45 17.37
N PRO A 231 8.36 19.58 18.00
CA PRO A 231 9.32 20.57 18.46
C PRO A 231 10.34 19.99 19.43
N GLY A 232 11.62 20.28 19.20
CA GLY A 232 12.72 19.82 20.06
C GLY A 232 13.18 18.39 19.81
N VAL A 233 12.57 17.67 18.86
CA VAL A 233 13.01 16.34 18.40
C VAL A 233 13.76 16.49 17.08
N ASP A 234 15.07 16.33 17.11
CA ASP A 234 15.98 16.57 15.99
C ASP A 234 16.65 15.31 15.45
N SER A 235 16.47 14.17 16.13
CA SER A 235 17.04 12.89 15.71
C SER A 235 16.03 11.77 15.72
N GLN A 236 16.26 10.76 14.86
CA GLN A 236 15.42 9.56 14.74
C GLN A 236 15.38 8.77 16.05
N ASN A 237 16.50 8.73 16.78
CA ASN A 237 16.57 8.07 18.08
C ASN A 237 15.64 8.75 19.10
N TYR A 238 15.73 10.08 19.23
CA TYR A 238 14.82 10.83 20.11
C TYR A 238 13.37 10.74 19.68
N LEU A 239 13.10 10.65 18.37
CA LEU A 239 11.74 10.42 17.88
C LEU A 239 11.17 9.09 18.38
N VAL A 240 11.98 8.03 18.36
CA VAL A 240 11.54 6.71 18.85
C VAL A 240 11.31 6.76 20.36
N GLU A 241 12.21 7.36 21.14
CA GLU A 241 12.06 7.55 22.59
C GLU A 241 10.81 8.39 22.93
N TYR A 242 10.54 9.45 22.13
CA TYR A 242 9.34 10.25 22.28
C TYR A 242 8.06 9.43 22.00
N LEU A 243 8.04 8.61 20.96
CA LEU A 243 6.90 7.73 20.68
C LEU A 243 6.68 6.72 21.82
N GLU A 244 7.74 6.21 22.43
CA GLU A 244 7.65 5.35 23.65
C GLU A 244 7.03 6.12 24.83
N SER A 245 7.43 7.37 25.06
CA SER A 245 6.86 8.21 26.12
C SER A 245 5.37 8.47 25.92
N LEU A 246 4.90 8.52 24.66
CA LEU A 246 3.49 8.63 24.32
C LEU A 246 2.69 7.32 24.54
N GLY A 247 3.36 6.20 24.80
CA GLY A 247 2.74 4.89 25.07
C GLY A 247 2.77 3.92 23.90
N PHE A 248 3.52 4.19 22.83
CA PHE A 248 3.69 3.24 21.74
C PHE A 248 4.74 2.17 22.04
N GLN A 249 4.54 0.99 21.49
CA GLN A 249 5.61 0.01 21.32
C GLN A 249 6.53 0.46 20.17
N SER A 250 7.83 0.52 20.43
CA SER A 250 8.86 0.81 19.42
C SER A 250 9.56 -0.46 18.93
N THR A 251 10.42 -0.29 17.96
CA THR A 251 11.25 -1.39 17.43
C THR A 251 12.30 -1.89 18.43
N PHE A 252 12.61 -1.15 19.50
CA PHE A 252 13.43 -1.62 20.63
C PHE A 252 12.73 -2.65 21.53
N MET A 253 11.40 -2.63 21.54
CA MET A 253 10.54 -3.43 22.44
C MET A 253 9.93 -4.65 21.75
N LEU A 254 10.44 -5.07 20.61
CA LEU A 254 9.88 -6.22 19.89
C LEU A 254 10.03 -7.51 20.69
N PRO A 255 9.01 -8.39 20.67
CA PRO A 255 9.04 -9.65 21.40
C PRO A 255 10.09 -10.59 20.81
N LEU A 256 10.73 -11.35 21.70
CA LEU A 256 11.74 -12.35 21.39
C LEU A 256 11.25 -13.74 21.67
N ILE A 257 11.76 -14.71 20.91
CA ILE A 257 11.60 -16.14 21.22
C ILE A 257 12.39 -16.45 22.50
N GLU A 258 13.61 -15.89 22.65
CA GLU A 258 14.47 -16.02 23.85
C GLU A 258 15.33 -14.77 24.05
N GLY A 259 15.49 -14.31 25.32
CA GLY A 259 16.41 -13.26 25.72
C GLY A 259 15.88 -11.83 25.64
N LYS A 260 16.78 -10.81 25.59
CA LYS A 260 16.44 -9.39 25.49
C LYS A 260 16.73 -8.84 24.08
N SER A 261 15.92 -7.88 23.63
CA SER A 261 16.00 -7.25 22.32
C SER A 261 17.25 -6.36 22.19
N GLY A 262 17.84 -6.33 21.00
CA GLY A 262 19.00 -5.54 20.65
C GLY A 262 19.17 -5.32 19.15
N VAL A 263 18.10 -5.53 18.38
CA VAL A 263 18.19 -5.40 16.90
C VAL A 263 18.26 -3.95 16.47
N SER A 264 17.43 -3.06 17.05
CA SER A 264 17.45 -1.63 16.76
C SER A 264 18.67 -0.98 17.42
N CYS A 265 19.38 -0.12 16.71
CA CYS A 265 20.59 0.52 17.21
C CYS A 265 20.97 1.75 16.39
N PHE A 266 21.87 2.53 17.01
CA PHE A 266 22.61 3.58 16.34
C PHE A 266 23.85 2.99 15.66
N TYR A 267 24.14 3.40 14.42
CA TYR A 267 25.24 2.86 13.63
C TYR A 267 25.88 3.94 12.74
N VAL A 268 27.20 3.94 12.68
CA VAL A 268 27.94 4.77 11.73
C VAL A 268 28.72 3.82 10.81
N PRO A 269 28.38 3.78 9.52
CA PRO A 269 29.11 2.94 8.56
C PRO A 269 30.59 3.32 8.48
N SER A 270 31.47 2.33 8.53
CA SER A 270 32.91 2.55 8.36
C SER A 270 33.34 2.29 6.90
N ASP A 271 33.34 1.02 6.52
CA ASP A 271 33.68 0.51 5.21
C ASP A 271 32.79 -0.71 4.86
N GLU A 272 32.98 -1.27 3.68
CA GLU A 272 32.17 -2.41 3.22
C GLU A 272 32.35 -3.64 4.13
N ALA A 273 33.55 -3.89 4.65
CA ALA A 273 33.81 -5.02 5.54
C ALA A 273 33.08 -4.84 6.88
N GLY A 274 33.14 -3.64 7.47
CA GLY A 274 32.43 -3.31 8.71
C GLY A 274 30.92 -3.35 8.56
N VAL A 275 30.37 -2.86 7.44
CA VAL A 275 28.92 -2.99 7.15
C VAL A 275 28.53 -4.45 6.99
N LYS A 276 29.33 -5.28 6.33
CA LYS A 276 29.07 -6.71 6.18
C LYS A 276 29.03 -7.42 7.53
N GLU A 277 30.02 -7.20 8.39
CA GLU A 277 30.06 -7.78 9.74
C GLU A 277 28.84 -7.36 10.57
N PHE A 278 28.49 -6.06 10.52
CA PHE A 278 27.30 -5.54 11.17
C PHE A 278 26.01 -6.24 10.68
N LEU A 279 25.85 -6.41 9.37
CA LEU A 279 24.69 -7.07 8.78
C LEU A 279 24.60 -8.55 9.21
N GLU A 280 25.74 -9.28 9.25
CA GLU A 280 25.80 -10.67 9.71
C GLU A 280 25.37 -10.80 11.17
N GLN A 281 25.86 -9.89 12.04
CA GLN A 281 25.45 -9.84 13.45
C GLN A 281 23.94 -9.57 13.57
N LYS A 282 23.41 -8.58 12.84
CA LYS A 282 21.99 -8.23 12.89
C LYS A 282 21.08 -9.30 12.27
N ASP A 283 21.57 -10.08 11.31
CA ASP A 283 20.85 -11.26 10.80
C ASP A 283 20.65 -12.32 11.89
N ALA A 284 21.67 -12.54 12.73
CA ALA A 284 21.57 -13.46 13.86
C ALA A 284 20.57 -12.91 14.92
N ASP A 285 20.65 -11.62 15.24
CA ASP A 285 19.77 -10.98 16.21
C ASP A 285 18.30 -11.03 15.78
N ARG A 286 17.96 -10.68 14.51
CA ARG A 286 16.59 -10.68 14.00
C ARG A 286 15.94 -12.06 13.98
N LYS A 287 16.71 -13.14 13.80
CA LYS A 287 16.23 -14.52 13.85
C LYS A 287 15.72 -14.93 15.22
N ARG A 288 16.06 -14.19 16.26
CA ARG A 288 15.58 -14.38 17.64
C ARG A 288 14.28 -13.67 17.93
N LEU A 289 13.80 -12.79 17.04
CA LEU A 289 12.54 -12.08 17.18
C LEU A 289 11.36 -13.05 17.00
N ASP A 290 10.34 -12.93 17.83
CA ASP A 290 9.02 -13.58 17.64
C ASP A 290 8.16 -12.83 16.61
N VAL A 291 8.81 -12.24 15.60
CA VAL A 291 8.19 -11.38 14.56
C VAL A 291 8.85 -11.66 13.22
N ALA A 292 8.03 -11.75 12.17
CA ALA A 292 8.53 -11.87 10.80
C ALA A 292 9.24 -10.57 10.38
N THR A 293 10.45 -10.70 9.84
CA THR A 293 11.25 -9.59 9.31
C THR A 293 11.85 -9.96 7.97
N ASP A 294 11.84 -9.02 7.03
CA ASP A 294 12.37 -9.20 5.67
C ASP A 294 13.69 -8.47 5.43
N GLY A 295 14.27 -7.86 6.48
CA GLY A 295 15.53 -7.14 6.38
C GLY A 295 15.76 -6.18 7.54
N LEU A 296 16.52 -5.13 7.24
CA LEU A 296 16.76 -3.98 8.12
C LEU A 296 16.38 -2.70 7.41
N VAL A 297 15.98 -1.68 8.17
CA VAL A 297 15.79 -0.33 7.65
C VAL A 297 16.89 0.56 8.20
N PHE A 298 17.64 1.19 7.32
CA PHE A 298 18.63 2.20 7.62
C PHE A 298 17.99 3.57 7.42
N LYS A 299 18.02 4.41 8.43
CA LYS A 299 17.50 5.78 8.40
C LYS A 299 18.61 6.75 8.81
N LEU A 300 18.72 7.86 8.12
CA LEU A 300 19.56 8.95 8.57
C LEU A 300 19.08 9.41 9.95
N ASN A 301 19.97 9.49 10.94
CA ASN A 301 19.54 9.83 12.30
C ASN A 301 19.13 11.30 12.48
N ASP A 302 19.74 12.23 11.73
CA ASP A 302 19.45 13.66 11.75
C ASP A 302 18.15 13.98 11.00
N LEU A 303 17.09 14.38 11.72
CA LEU A 303 15.79 14.71 11.14
C LEU A 303 15.81 16.00 10.30
N ASN A 304 16.69 16.96 10.58
CA ASN A 304 16.83 18.15 9.76
C ASN A 304 17.39 17.79 8.40
N LYS A 305 18.43 16.94 8.36
CA LYS A 305 18.99 16.43 7.13
C LYS A 305 18.01 15.55 6.35
N GLN A 306 17.15 14.75 7.04
CA GLN A 306 16.05 14.03 6.40
C GLN A 306 15.10 14.98 5.66
N ARG A 307 14.73 16.11 6.28
CA ARG A 307 13.85 17.13 5.67
C ARG A 307 14.50 17.81 4.46
N GLU A 308 15.80 18.11 4.54
CA GLU A 308 16.56 18.71 3.44
C GLU A 308 16.63 17.77 2.22
N LEU A 309 16.93 16.48 2.43
CA LEU A 309 16.99 15.47 1.37
C LEU A 309 15.59 15.21 0.78
N GLY A 310 14.56 15.27 1.62
CA GLY A 310 13.18 15.12 1.22
C GLY A 310 12.82 13.74 0.71
N GLU A 311 11.76 13.69 -0.10
CA GLU A 311 11.15 12.46 -0.59
C GLU A 311 11.26 12.40 -2.13
N GLY A 312 11.48 11.18 -2.64
CA GLY A 312 11.37 10.86 -4.06
C GLY A 312 9.91 10.53 -4.46
N THR A 313 9.72 10.11 -5.70
CA THR A 313 8.38 9.72 -6.19
C THR A 313 7.84 8.48 -5.50
N ARG A 314 8.70 7.54 -5.10
CA ARG A 314 8.31 6.25 -4.53
C ARG A 314 8.86 5.98 -3.14
N ALA A 315 9.98 6.60 -2.78
CA ALA A 315 10.71 6.35 -1.54
C ALA A 315 11.33 7.64 -0.99
N PRO A 316 11.55 7.76 0.33
CA PRO A 316 12.33 8.82 0.92
C PRO A 316 13.81 8.70 0.48
N LYS A 317 14.53 9.83 0.45
CA LYS A 317 15.96 9.87 0.10
C LYS A 317 16.88 9.74 1.31
N TRP A 318 16.33 9.52 2.48
CA TRP A 318 17.01 9.46 3.76
C TRP A 318 16.85 8.12 4.46
N ALA A 319 16.15 7.16 3.83
CA ALA A 319 15.97 5.82 4.37
C ALA A 319 16.00 4.77 3.25
N VAL A 320 16.62 3.64 3.54
CA VAL A 320 16.72 2.51 2.62
C VAL A 320 16.51 1.20 3.38
N ALA A 321 15.95 0.22 2.72
CA ALA A 321 15.75 -1.12 3.23
C ALA A 321 16.84 -2.06 2.70
N PHE A 322 17.67 -2.60 3.59
CA PHE A 322 18.55 -3.71 3.26
C PHE A 322 17.78 -5.02 3.37
N LYS A 323 17.78 -5.81 2.31
CA LYS A 323 17.17 -7.14 2.28
C LYS A 323 18.24 -8.21 2.24
N TYR A 324 18.13 -9.15 3.17
CA TYR A 324 19.00 -10.32 3.17
C TYR A 324 18.78 -11.18 1.94
N PRO A 325 19.80 -11.94 1.50
CA PRO A 325 19.61 -12.89 0.41
C PRO A 325 18.44 -13.82 0.70
N PRO A 326 17.59 -14.09 -0.30
CA PRO A 326 16.44 -14.97 -0.12
C PRO A 326 16.88 -16.38 0.25
N GLU A 327 16.03 -17.05 1.02
CA GLU A 327 16.22 -18.47 1.32
C GLU A 327 16.22 -19.28 0.02
N ARG A 328 17.28 -20.08 -0.18
CA ARG A 328 17.41 -21.01 -1.31
C ARG A 328 17.23 -22.45 -0.85
N LYS A 329 16.42 -23.21 -1.55
CA LYS A 329 16.29 -24.65 -1.32
C LYS A 329 16.44 -25.44 -2.61
N GLN A 330 16.81 -26.70 -2.45
CA GLN A 330 16.96 -27.64 -3.55
C GLN A 330 15.69 -28.51 -3.67
N THR A 331 15.21 -28.68 -4.90
CA THR A 331 14.08 -29.57 -5.19
C THR A 331 14.20 -30.15 -6.58
N THR A 332 13.50 -31.26 -6.85
CA THR A 332 13.50 -31.93 -8.17
C THR A 332 12.56 -31.18 -9.12
N LEU A 333 13.03 -30.91 -10.33
CA LEU A 333 12.25 -30.41 -11.45
C LEU A 333 11.48 -31.59 -12.09
N LEU A 334 10.19 -31.67 -11.83
CA LEU A 334 9.31 -32.76 -12.32
C LEU A 334 8.90 -32.57 -13.78
N GLY A 335 8.84 -31.33 -14.24
CA GLY A 335 8.42 -30.98 -15.59
C GLY A 335 8.46 -29.48 -15.82
N VAL A 336 8.27 -29.08 -17.08
CA VAL A 336 8.10 -27.67 -17.46
C VAL A 336 6.81 -27.53 -18.26
N THR A 337 5.90 -26.72 -17.77
CA THR A 337 4.67 -26.33 -18.48
C THR A 337 4.83 -24.92 -19.05
N VAL A 338 4.03 -24.57 -20.04
CA VAL A 338 4.03 -23.20 -20.60
C VAL A 338 2.67 -22.55 -20.43
N GLN A 339 2.67 -21.27 -20.07
CA GLN A 339 1.47 -20.46 -19.89
C GLN A 339 1.38 -19.39 -20.95
N VAL A 340 0.16 -19.12 -21.40
CA VAL A 340 -0.12 -18.04 -22.37
C VAL A 340 -0.66 -16.82 -21.62
N GLY A 341 0.05 -15.71 -21.71
CA GLY A 341 -0.37 -14.43 -21.10
C GLY A 341 -1.44 -13.72 -21.95
N LYS A 342 -1.99 -12.62 -21.40
CA LYS A 342 -3.04 -11.80 -22.06
C LYS A 342 -2.60 -11.18 -23.39
N THR A 343 -1.31 -10.95 -23.58
CA THR A 343 -0.69 -10.42 -24.80
C THR A 343 -0.16 -11.50 -25.75
N GLY A 344 -0.43 -12.76 -25.43
CA GLY A 344 0.10 -13.91 -26.18
C GLY A 344 1.49 -14.36 -25.75
N ARG A 345 2.16 -13.66 -24.84
CA ARG A 345 3.49 -14.03 -24.31
C ARG A 345 3.47 -15.41 -23.69
N ILE A 346 4.42 -16.24 -24.08
CA ILE A 346 4.57 -17.61 -23.60
C ILE A 346 5.62 -17.64 -22.48
N THR A 347 5.21 -18.10 -21.30
CA THR A 347 6.09 -18.14 -20.13
C THR A 347 6.27 -19.59 -19.67
N PRO A 348 7.51 -20.11 -19.60
CA PRO A 348 7.78 -21.44 -19.05
C PRO A 348 7.69 -21.41 -17.53
N VAL A 349 7.13 -22.45 -16.96
CA VAL A 349 6.91 -22.64 -15.51
C VAL A 349 7.39 -24.03 -15.11
N ALA A 350 8.31 -24.08 -14.15
CA ALA A 350 8.79 -25.31 -13.54
C ALA A 350 7.70 -25.92 -12.66
N GLU A 351 7.40 -27.21 -12.88
CA GLU A 351 6.64 -28.05 -11.96
C GLU A 351 7.64 -28.75 -11.04
N LEU A 352 7.53 -28.52 -9.74
CA LEU A 352 8.52 -28.93 -8.76
C LEU A 352 7.99 -30.00 -7.80
N GLN A 353 8.88 -30.87 -7.32
CA GLN A 353 8.57 -31.63 -6.12
C GLN A 353 8.28 -30.63 -4.99
N PRO A 354 7.12 -30.77 -4.30
CA PRO A 354 6.71 -29.80 -3.28
C PRO A 354 7.77 -29.59 -2.20
N ILE A 355 8.13 -28.32 -1.93
CA ILE A 355 9.16 -27.99 -0.95
C ILE A 355 8.70 -26.79 -0.10
N PRO A 356 8.85 -26.84 1.24
CA PRO A 356 8.61 -25.68 2.09
C PRO A 356 9.71 -24.63 1.87
N LEU A 357 9.32 -23.39 1.49
CA LEU A 357 10.22 -22.29 1.24
C LEU A 357 9.58 -20.99 1.78
N SER A 358 10.27 -20.33 2.70
CA SER A 358 9.82 -19.09 3.34
C SER A 358 8.33 -19.13 3.73
N GLY A 359 7.95 -20.15 4.54
CA GLY A 359 6.60 -20.30 5.12
C GLY A 359 5.50 -20.79 4.16
N THR A 360 5.81 -21.14 2.91
CA THR A 360 4.83 -21.71 1.96
C THR A 360 5.35 -22.98 1.30
N ILE A 361 4.43 -23.85 0.85
CA ILE A 361 4.81 -25.02 0.04
C ILE A 361 4.84 -24.59 -1.43
N VAL A 362 6.05 -24.54 -2.01
CA VAL A 362 6.28 -24.24 -3.41
C VAL A 362 6.18 -25.51 -4.24
N ARG A 363 5.31 -25.50 -5.26
CA ARG A 363 5.11 -26.56 -6.24
C ARG A 363 5.43 -26.11 -7.66
N ARG A 364 5.47 -24.80 -7.88
CA ARG A 364 5.70 -24.19 -9.19
C ARG A 364 6.61 -23.00 -9.05
N ALA A 365 7.50 -22.79 -10.02
CA ALA A 365 8.41 -21.65 -10.03
C ALA A 365 8.56 -21.08 -11.46
N SER A 366 8.78 -19.78 -11.58
CA SER A 366 9.02 -19.13 -12.86
C SER A 366 10.37 -19.56 -13.43
N LEU A 367 10.41 -19.78 -14.75
CA LEU A 367 11.62 -19.96 -15.53
C LEU A 367 11.88 -18.77 -16.48
N CYS A 368 11.14 -17.68 -16.31
CA CYS A 368 11.19 -16.45 -17.09
C CYS A 368 10.93 -16.67 -18.59
N ASN A 369 11.91 -17.13 -19.37
CA ASN A 369 11.83 -17.36 -20.81
C ASN A 369 12.77 -18.50 -21.24
N GLN A 370 12.78 -18.83 -22.54
CA GLN A 370 13.64 -19.88 -23.13
C GLN A 370 15.13 -19.58 -22.90
N ASP A 371 15.56 -18.36 -23.13
CA ASP A 371 16.97 -17.98 -23.03
C ASP A 371 17.51 -18.17 -21.60
N GLU A 372 16.67 -17.90 -20.60
CA GLU A 372 17.02 -18.14 -19.20
C GLU A 372 17.10 -19.65 -18.87
N VAL A 373 16.21 -20.47 -19.42
CA VAL A 373 16.25 -21.93 -19.29
C VAL A 373 17.56 -22.48 -19.88
N GLU A 374 17.94 -22.00 -21.07
CA GLU A 374 19.18 -22.39 -21.74
C GLU A 374 20.41 -21.89 -20.97
N ARG A 375 20.40 -20.64 -20.51
CA ARG A 375 21.48 -20.06 -19.69
C ARG A 375 21.74 -20.83 -18.40
N LEU A 376 20.66 -21.30 -17.76
CA LEU A 376 20.76 -22.07 -16.52
C LEU A 376 21.05 -23.55 -16.76
N GLY A 377 20.95 -24.04 -18.00
CA GLY A 377 21.18 -25.45 -18.35
C GLY A 377 20.21 -26.38 -17.65
N ILE A 378 18.94 -26.00 -17.51
CA ILE A 378 17.95 -26.73 -16.72
C ILE A 378 17.27 -27.80 -17.57
N ASP A 379 17.22 -29.02 -17.03
CA ASP A 379 16.55 -30.16 -17.63
C ASP A 379 15.57 -30.82 -16.66
N VAL A 380 14.54 -31.46 -17.25
CA VAL A 380 13.55 -32.22 -16.44
C VAL A 380 14.24 -33.38 -15.75
N GLY A 381 14.08 -33.47 -14.45
CA GLY A 381 14.72 -34.46 -13.58
C GLY A 381 15.86 -33.88 -12.75
N ASP A 382 16.39 -32.71 -13.10
CA ASP A 382 17.45 -32.07 -12.34
C ASP A 382 17.01 -31.65 -10.94
N ILE A 383 17.99 -31.58 -10.04
CA ILE A 383 17.82 -30.93 -8.75
C ILE A 383 18.19 -29.44 -8.93
N VAL A 384 17.19 -28.59 -8.73
CA VAL A 384 17.33 -27.14 -8.97
C VAL A 384 17.26 -26.34 -7.69
N TYR A 385 17.95 -25.20 -7.68
CA TYR A 385 17.79 -24.20 -6.63
C TYR A 385 16.58 -23.32 -6.90
N VAL A 386 15.74 -23.19 -5.88
CA VAL A 386 14.55 -22.34 -5.92
C VAL A 386 14.67 -21.28 -4.81
N GLU A 387 14.37 -20.05 -5.15
CA GLU A 387 14.21 -18.93 -4.21
C GLU A 387 12.94 -18.15 -4.52
N LYS A 388 12.48 -17.31 -3.57
CA LYS A 388 11.36 -16.39 -3.84
C LYS A 388 11.91 -15.02 -4.25
N SER A 389 11.65 -14.63 -5.49
CA SER A 389 11.95 -13.27 -5.96
C SER A 389 11.04 -12.27 -5.25
N ALA A 390 11.63 -11.22 -4.67
CA ALA A 390 10.92 -10.23 -3.84
C ALA A 390 10.04 -10.87 -2.76
N GLU A 391 10.46 -12.04 -2.22
CA GLU A 391 9.81 -12.82 -1.14
C GLU A 391 8.43 -13.39 -1.48
N ILE A 392 7.96 -13.22 -2.71
CA ILE A 392 6.62 -13.61 -3.13
C ILE A 392 6.65 -14.68 -4.23
N ILE A 393 7.37 -14.43 -5.33
CA ILE A 393 7.30 -15.24 -6.56
C ILE A 393 8.43 -16.27 -6.58
N PRO A 394 8.12 -17.59 -6.54
CA PRO A 394 9.14 -18.60 -6.68
C PRO A 394 9.79 -18.54 -8.07
N LYS A 395 11.13 -18.58 -8.11
CA LYS A 395 11.95 -18.60 -9.32
C LYS A 395 13.01 -19.70 -9.19
N VAL A 396 13.29 -20.41 -10.27
CA VAL A 396 14.46 -21.29 -10.38
C VAL A 396 15.65 -20.41 -10.71
N VAL A 397 16.75 -20.56 -9.96
CA VAL A 397 17.94 -19.70 -10.08
C VAL A 397 19.23 -20.45 -10.43
N GLY A 398 19.16 -21.77 -10.52
CA GLY A 398 20.31 -22.58 -10.91
C GLY A 398 20.04 -24.07 -10.78
N VAL A 399 20.99 -24.87 -11.29
CA VAL A 399 21.03 -26.32 -11.13
C VAL A 399 21.96 -26.65 -9.98
N ALA A 400 21.46 -27.45 -9.01
CA ALA A 400 22.27 -27.95 -7.90
C ALA A 400 22.97 -29.27 -8.28
N ARG A 401 22.27 -30.10 -9.08
CA ARG A 401 22.76 -31.38 -9.55
C ARG A 401 22.06 -31.78 -10.86
N GLU A 402 22.83 -31.96 -11.90
CA GLU A 402 22.37 -32.51 -13.18
C GLU A 402 22.09 -34.02 -13.03
N VAL A 403 21.01 -34.48 -13.65
CA VAL A 403 20.70 -35.93 -13.76
C VAL A 403 21.07 -36.37 -15.16
N ARG A 404 22.07 -37.27 -15.27
CA ARG A 404 22.54 -37.75 -16.57
C ARG A 404 21.41 -38.44 -17.36
N GLY A 405 21.26 -38.04 -18.63
CA GLY A 405 20.27 -38.62 -19.56
C GLY A 405 18.95 -37.88 -19.59
N SER A 406 18.82 -36.72 -18.92
CA SER A 406 17.72 -35.80 -19.09
C SER A 406 17.67 -35.27 -20.54
N LYS A 407 16.47 -35.02 -21.06
CA LYS A 407 16.29 -34.38 -22.36
C LYS A 407 16.22 -32.90 -22.17
N HIS A 408 17.06 -32.16 -22.93
CA HIS A 408 17.00 -30.69 -22.93
C HIS A 408 15.61 -30.22 -23.27
N TRP A 409 15.01 -29.50 -22.31
CA TRP A 409 13.69 -28.91 -22.53
C TRP A 409 13.79 -27.75 -23.54
N LYS A 410 12.86 -27.74 -24.48
CA LYS A 410 12.75 -26.63 -25.46
C LYS A 410 11.34 -26.10 -25.48
N MET A 411 11.23 -24.82 -25.78
CA MET A 411 9.93 -24.17 -25.99
C MET A 411 9.17 -24.91 -27.10
N PRO A 412 7.88 -25.23 -26.89
CA PRO A 412 7.07 -25.81 -27.94
C PRO A 412 6.96 -24.88 -29.15
N GLU A 413 6.87 -25.47 -30.35
CA GLU A 413 6.69 -24.69 -31.58
C GLU A 413 5.26 -24.14 -31.72
N LEU A 414 4.30 -24.83 -31.08
CA LEU A 414 2.88 -24.53 -31.18
C LEU A 414 2.34 -24.03 -29.84
N CYS A 415 1.39 -23.10 -29.90
CA CYS A 415 0.66 -22.62 -28.73
C CYS A 415 -0.07 -23.77 -28.03
N PRO A 416 0.08 -23.96 -26.71
CA PRO A 416 -0.57 -25.06 -25.98
C PRO A 416 -2.09 -24.91 -25.90
N SER A 417 -2.63 -23.72 -26.16
CA SER A 417 -4.07 -23.45 -26.10
C SER A 417 -4.77 -23.56 -27.45
N CYS A 418 -4.17 -23.01 -28.53
CA CYS A 418 -4.84 -22.91 -29.82
C CYS A 418 -4.07 -23.54 -30.97
N ALA A 419 -2.93 -24.20 -30.70
CA ALA A 419 -2.06 -24.87 -31.69
C ALA A 419 -1.52 -23.97 -32.83
N THR A 420 -1.64 -22.66 -32.71
CA THR A 420 -1.04 -21.70 -33.66
C THR A 420 0.47 -21.70 -33.47
N LYS A 421 1.24 -21.62 -34.55
CA LYS A 421 2.69 -21.55 -34.52
C LYS A 421 3.14 -20.30 -33.75
N LEU A 422 4.03 -20.50 -32.77
CA LEU A 422 4.59 -19.42 -31.97
C LEU A 422 5.58 -18.59 -32.82
N VAL A 423 5.65 -17.30 -32.50
CA VAL A 423 6.57 -16.37 -33.14
C VAL A 423 7.50 -15.76 -32.09
N ARG A 424 8.73 -15.43 -32.49
CA ARG A 424 9.67 -14.65 -31.71
C ARG A 424 10.10 -13.46 -32.57
N HIS A 425 9.91 -12.25 -32.07
CA HIS A 425 10.30 -11.06 -32.80
C HIS A 425 11.82 -10.85 -32.73
N GLU A 426 12.38 -10.23 -33.74
CA GLU A 426 13.82 -9.96 -33.79
C GLU A 426 14.22 -9.04 -32.64
N GLY A 427 15.26 -9.44 -31.90
CA GLY A 427 15.73 -8.72 -30.71
C GLY A 427 14.94 -8.99 -29.42
N GLU A 428 13.86 -9.76 -29.46
CA GLU A 428 13.10 -10.16 -28.26
C GLU A 428 13.50 -11.54 -27.73
N VAL A 429 13.40 -11.71 -26.42
CA VAL A 429 13.71 -12.98 -25.72
C VAL A 429 12.47 -13.87 -25.55
N ASP A 430 11.28 -13.33 -25.75
CA ASP A 430 10.02 -14.01 -25.51
C ASP A 430 9.42 -14.58 -26.78
N PHE A 431 8.68 -15.67 -26.62
CA PHE A 431 7.81 -16.24 -27.65
C PHE A 431 6.38 -15.79 -27.47
N TYR A 432 5.66 -15.61 -28.59
CA TYR A 432 4.28 -15.14 -28.58
C TYR A 432 3.37 -16.04 -29.42
N CYS A 433 2.14 -16.21 -28.96
CA CYS A 433 1.05 -16.72 -29.75
C CYS A 433 0.43 -15.55 -30.54
N PRO A 434 0.54 -15.52 -31.90
CA PRO A 434 0.02 -14.41 -32.68
C PRO A 434 -1.52 -14.45 -32.86
N ASN A 435 -2.17 -15.51 -32.42
CA ASN A 435 -3.62 -15.64 -32.54
C ASN A 435 -4.33 -14.82 -31.45
N TYR A 436 -4.87 -13.66 -31.82
CA TYR A 436 -5.61 -12.78 -30.92
C TYR A 436 -6.83 -13.45 -30.28
N ASP A 437 -7.48 -14.41 -30.99
CA ASP A 437 -8.64 -15.17 -30.50
C ASP A 437 -8.27 -16.43 -29.71
N CYS A 438 -6.98 -16.61 -29.40
CA CYS A 438 -6.53 -17.68 -28.53
C CYS A 438 -7.30 -17.67 -27.19
N GLU A 439 -7.86 -18.79 -26.79
CA GLU A 439 -8.74 -18.87 -25.63
C GLU A 439 -8.09 -18.34 -24.35
N GLU A 440 -6.81 -18.67 -24.13
CA GLU A 440 -6.08 -18.17 -22.94
C GLU A 440 -5.75 -16.66 -23.04
N GLN A 441 -5.54 -16.11 -24.23
CA GLN A 441 -5.40 -14.66 -24.41
C GLN A 441 -6.72 -13.93 -24.12
N VAL A 442 -7.83 -14.43 -24.67
CA VAL A 442 -9.17 -13.89 -24.39
C VAL A 442 -9.46 -13.94 -22.89
N PHE A 443 -9.20 -15.10 -22.25
CA PHE A 443 -9.33 -15.24 -20.81
C PHE A 443 -8.48 -14.20 -20.05
N GLY A 444 -7.21 -14.08 -20.40
CA GLY A 444 -6.28 -13.15 -19.78
C GLY A 444 -6.71 -11.68 -19.89
N ARG A 445 -7.20 -11.25 -21.09
CA ARG A 445 -7.73 -9.92 -21.31
C ARG A 445 -8.99 -9.63 -20.51
N LEU A 446 -9.96 -10.56 -20.49
CA LEU A 446 -11.18 -10.43 -19.71
C LEU A 446 -10.91 -10.40 -18.19
N LYS A 447 -10.03 -11.29 -17.71
CA LYS A 447 -9.58 -11.32 -16.30
C LYS A 447 -8.90 -10.00 -15.90
N HIS A 448 -8.07 -9.44 -16.78
CA HIS A 448 -7.43 -8.15 -16.56
C HIS A 448 -8.46 -7.01 -16.52
N ALA A 449 -9.33 -6.94 -17.52
CA ALA A 449 -10.34 -5.88 -17.62
C ALA A 449 -11.31 -5.86 -16.44
N THR A 450 -11.71 -7.04 -15.93
CA THR A 450 -12.62 -7.17 -14.78
C THR A 450 -11.93 -6.98 -13.43
N GLY A 451 -10.59 -6.97 -13.41
CA GLY A 451 -9.77 -6.91 -12.20
C GLY A 451 -9.88 -5.59 -11.43
N LYS A 452 -9.44 -5.65 -10.15
CA LYS A 452 -9.50 -4.49 -9.22
C LYS A 452 -8.69 -3.27 -9.70
N SER A 453 -7.61 -3.48 -10.45
CA SER A 453 -6.79 -2.40 -11.03
C SER A 453 -7.40 -1.77 -12.27
N ALA A 454 -8.42 -2.38 -12.87
CA ALA A 454 -9.11 -1.92 -14.06
C ALA A 454 -10.58 -1.57 -13.74
N LEU A 455 -11.56 -2.23 -14.33
CA LEU A 455 -12.98 -1.90 -14.15
C LEU A 455 -13.57 -2.34 -12.79
N ASP A 456 -12.88 -3.18 -12.03
CA ASP A 456 -13.29 -3.68 -10.70
C ASP A 456 -14.72 -4.27 -10.70
N ILE A 457 -14.97 -5.22 -11.59
CA ILE A 457 -16.26 -5.91 -11.65
C ILE A 457 -16.33 -6.95 -10.53
N SER A 458 -17.01 -6.59 -9.45
CA SER A 458 -17.11 -7.43 -8.25
C SER A 458 -17.66 -8.82 -8.55
N GLY A 459 -17.00 -9.85 -8.02
CA GLY A 459 -17.38 -11.26 -8.21
C GLY A 459 -16.95 -11.85 -9.55
N CYS A 460 -16.31 -11.09 -10.44
CA CYS A 460 -15.81 -11.56 -11.72
C CYS A 460 -14.37 -12.09 -11.61
N GLY A 461 -14.19 -13.09 -10.76
CA GLY A 461 -12.92 -13.83 -10.65
C GLY A 461 -12.73 -14.84 -11.79
N GLU A 462 -11.62 -15.60 -11.74
CA GLU A 462 -11.24 -16.56 -12.78
C GLU A 462 -12.36 -17.55 -13.17
N ALA A 463 -12.98 -18.19 -12.19
CA ALA A 463 -14.08 -19.12 -12.43
C ALA A 463 -15.27 -18.47 -13.15
N MET A 464 -15.60 -17.24 -12.79
CA MET A 464 -16.70 -16.49 -13.42
C MET A 464 -16.36 -16.09 -14.85
N VAL A 465 -15.13 -15.63 -15.11
CA VAL A 465 -14.68 -15.28 -16.47
C VAL A 465 -14.73 -16.50 -17.37
N ARG A 466 -14.24 -17.66 -16.91
CA ARG A 466 -14.31 -18.91 -17.68
C ARG A 466 -15.77 -19.35 -17.94
N GLU A 467 -16.67 -19.16 -16.97
CA GLU A 467 -18.08 -19.46 -17.15
C GLU A 467 -18.73 -18.54 -18.19
N LEU A 468 -18.47 -17.24 -18.13
CA LEU A 468 -18.92 -16.28 -19.14
C LEU A 468 -18.38 -16.65 -20.54
N MET A 469 -17.14 -17.07 -20.65
CA MET A 469 -16.55 -17.53 -21.92
C MET A 469 -17.24 -18.76 -22.48
N ARG A 470 -17.64 -19.73 -21.65
CA ARG A 470 -18.45 -20.90 -22.09
C ARG A 470 -19.81 -20.49 -22.67
N HIS A 471 -20.33 -19.34 -22.24
CA HIS A 471 -21.58 -18.75 -22.74
C HIS A 471 -21.34 -17.68 -23.82
N GLY A 472 -20.20 -17.73 -24.53
CA GLY A 472 -19.92 -16.96 -25.73
C GLY A 472 -19.31 -15.57 -25.51
N VAL A 473 -18.95 -15.20 -24.28
CA VAL A 473 -18.23 -13.93 -24.02
C VAL A 473 -16.79 -14.07 -24.48
N ARG A 474 -16.38 -13.29 -25.50
CA ARG A 474 -15.05 -13.34 -26.09
C ARG A 474 -14.30 -11.99 -26.09
N SER A 475 -14.99 -10.89 -25.79
CA SER A 475 -14.42 -9.55 -25.72
C SER A 475 -14.99 -8.76 -24.55
N LEU A 476 -14.37 -7.62 -24.24
CA LEU A 476 -14.85 -6.73 -23.19
C LEU A 476 -16.23 -6.14 -23.56
N SER A 477 -16.44 -5.80 -24.83
CA SER A 477 -17.75 -5.30 -25.31
C SER A 477 -18.85 -6.35 -25.14
N SER A 478 -18.57 -7.63 -25.46
CA SER A 478 -19.52 -8.73 -25.27
C SER A 478 -19.83 -8.98 -23.78
N LEU A 479 -18.83 -8.82 -22.90
CA LEU A 479 -19.01 -8.93 -21.45
C LEU A 479 -19.92 -7.81 -20.90
N LEU A 480 -19.71 -6.57 -21.36
CA LEU A 480 -20.51 -5.44 -20.92
C LEU A 480 -21.93 -5.47 -21.48
N SER A 481 -22.11 -6.00 -22.68
CA SER A 481 -23.41 -6.06 -23.39
C SER A 481 -24.25 -7.30 -23.05
N ILE A 482 -23.70 -8.30 -22.35
CA ILE A 482 -24.42 -9.56 -22.07
C ILE A 482 -25.71 -9.29 -21.28
N LYS A 483 -26.84 -9.73 -21.84
CA LYS A 483 -28.18 -9.54 -21.25
C LYS A 483 -28.62 -10.77 -20.44
N ASP A 484 -28.42 -11.95 -21.02
CA ASP A 484 -28.78 -13.20 -20.36
C ASP A 484 -27.61 -13.75 -19.55
N VAL A 485 -27.75 -13.72 -18.24
CA VAL A 485 -26.82 -14.28 -17.25
C VAL A 485 -27.57 -15.23 -16.30
N THR A 486 -28.65 -15.88 -16.79
CA THR A 486 -29.49 -16.79 -15.99
C THR A 486 -28.75 -18.06 -15.59
N PHE A 487 -27.71 -18.44 -16.33
CA PHE A 487 -26.81 -19.55 -16.00
C PHE A 487 -25.98 -19.30 -14.72
N LEU A 488 -25.85 -18.04 -14.26
CA LEU A 488 -25.20 -17.72 -13.00
C LEU A 488 -26.15 -17.93 -11.81
N LYS A 489 -25.60 -18.36 -10.67
CA LYS A 489 -26.35 -18.44 -9.40
C LYS A 489 -26.90 -17.04 -9.03
N PRO A 490 -28.10 -16.94 -8.40
CA PRO A 490 -28.76 -15.65 -8.15
C PRO A 490 -27.87 -14.59 -7.48
N ALA A 491 -27.13 -14.95 -6.42
CA ALA A 491 -26.23 -14.03 -5.72
C ALA A 491 -25.05 -13.56 -6.59
N ALA A 492 -24.47 -14.46 -7.41
CA ALA A 492 -23.39 -14.12 -8.33
C ALA A 492 -23.88 -13.24 -9.47
N ARG A 493 -25.09 -13.49 -9.97
CA ARG A 493 -25.77 -12.69 -11.00
C ARG A 493 -25.96 -11.25 -10.57
N ASN A 494 -26.48 -11.03 -9.37
CA ASN A 494 -26.71 -9.68 -8.83
C ASN A 494 -25.38 -8.93 -8.66
N LYS A 495 -24.36 -9.56 -8.04
CA LYS A 495 -23.02 -8.98 -7.91
C LYS A 495 -22.38 -8.62 -9.25
N PHE A 496 -22.54 -9.49 -10.25
CA PHE A 496 -22.03 -9.23 -11.60
C PHE A 496 -22.72 -8.04 -12.26
N ARG A 497 -24.07 -7.96 -12.20
CA ARG A 497 -24.83 -6.83 -12.76
C ARG A 497 -24.44 -5.51 -12.10
N GLU A 498 -24.43 -5.45 -10.77
CA GLU A 498 -24.02 -4.26 -10.02
C GLU A 498 -22.57 -3.86 -10.33
N GLY A 499 -21.67 -4.86 -10.42
CA GLY A 499 -20.26 -4.64 -10.78
C GLY A 499 -20.10 -4.09 -12.18
N ARG A 500 -20.84 -4.63 -13.17
CA ARG A 500 -20.85 -4.15 -14.54
C ARG A 500 -21.38 -2.71 -14.65
N ASP A 501 -22.50 -2.40 -14.00
CA ASP A 501 -23.10 -1.05 -14.04
C ASP A 501 -22.17 -0.01 -13.37
N ARG A 502 -21.41 -0.41 -12.36
CA ARG A 502 -20.38 0.41 -11.74
C ARG A 502 -19.15 0.58 -12.65
N ALA A 503 -18.78 -0.47 -13.40
CA ALA A 503 -17.67 -0.44 -14.35
C ALA A 503 -17.82 0.63 -15.43
N LEU A 504 -19.04 0.84 -15.92
CA LEU A 504 -19.36 1.88 -16.92
C LEU A 504 -19.10 3.30 -16.40
N ARG A 505 -19.17 3.50 -15.08
CA ARG A 505 -18.97 4.79 -14.40
C ARG A 505 -17.54 4.97 -13.84
N GLN A 506 -16.62 4.05 -14.16
CA GLN A 506 -15.24 4.17 -13.70
C GLN A 506 -14.55 5.41 -14.29
N VAL A 507 -13.54 5.90 -13.58
CA VAL A 507 -12.69 7.02 -14.05
C VAL A 507 -11.91 6.64 -15.29
N LEU A 508 -11.58 7.62 -16.14
CA LEU A 508 -10.95 7.44 -17.46
C LEU A 508 -9.73 6.50 -17.40
N TRP A 509 -8.80 6.71 -16.47
CA TRP A 509 -7.58 5.89 -16.43
C TRP A 509 -7.85 4.39 -16.22
N ARG A 510 -8.92 4.02 -15.46
CA ARG A 510 -9.30 2.62 -15.24
C ARG A 510 -9.89 1.99 -16.49
N LYS A 511 -10.65 2.77 -17.25
CA LYS A 511 -11.20 2.34 -18.55
C LYS A 511 -10.09 2.11 -19.57
N LEU A 512 -9.11 3.02 -19.65
CA LEU A 512 -7.92 2.87 -20.48
C LEU A 512 -7.10 1.65 -20.07
N HIS A 513 -6.86 1.47 -18.77
CA HIS A 513 -6.11 0.32 -18.27
C HIS A 513 -6.80 -1.01 -18.56
N ALA A 514 -8.14 -1.04 -18.58
CA ALA A 514 -8.94 -2.22 -18.90
C ALA A 514 -8.76 -2.72 -20.34
N LEU A 515 -8.36 -1.87 -21.27
CA LEU A 515 -8.04 -2.27 -22.63
C LEU A 515 -6.86 -3.24 -22.74
N GLY A 516 -5.97 -3.21 -21.71
CA GLY A 516 -4.88 -4.18 -21.59
C GLY A 516 -3.79 -4.03 -22.65
N ILE A 517 -3.62 -2.83 -23.20
CA ILE A 517 -2.64 -2.48 -24.25
C ILE A 517 -1.23 -2.77 -23.72
N ASP A 518 -0.40 -3.38 -24.58
CA ASP A 518 0.95 -3.76 -24.19
C ASP A 518 1.83 -2.53 -23.92
N GLY A 519 2.56 -2.56 -22.79
CA GLY A 519 3.34 -1.43 -22.29
C GLY A 519 2.52 -0.30 -21.64
N LEU A 520 1.21 -0.20 -21.88
CA LEU A 520 0.35 0.83 -21.28
C LEU A 520 -0.10 0.41 -19.88
N GLY A 521 0.77 0.62 -18.89
CA GLY A 521 0.51 0.31 -17.49
C GLY A 521 -0.40 1.34 -16.80
N GLN A 522 -0.77 1.04 -15.54
CA GLN A 522 -1.64 1.90 -14.74
C GLN A 522 -1.12 3.34 -14.64
N VAL A 523 0.19 3.53 -14.45
CA VAL A 523 0.81 4.86 -14.31
C VAL A 523 0.61 5.70 -15.59
N HIS A 524 0.88 5.13 -16.77
CA HIS A 524 0.65 5.81 -18.05
C HIS A 524 -0.83 6.17 -18.24
N CYS A 525 -1.75 5.26 -17.90
CA CYS A 525 -3.19 5.55 -17.99
C CYS A 525 -3.60 6.69 -17.04
N GLN A 526 -3.03 6.78 -15.86
CA GLN A 526 -3.26 7.88 -14.92
C GLN A 526 -2.70 9.20 -15.44
N GLU A 527 -1.51 9.18 -16.04
CA GLU A 527 -0.93 10.38 -16.67
C GLU A 527 -1.75 10.85 -17.86
N ILE A 528 -2.20 9.96 -18.73
CA ILE A 528 -3.13 10.32 -19.83
C ILE A 528 -4.38 10.99 -19.27
N ALA A 529 -5.04 10.38 -18.27
CA ALA A 529 -6.26 10.91 -17.68
C ALA A 529 -6.06 12.23 -16.90
N THR A 530 -4.83 12.52 -16.48
CA THR A 530 -4.46 13.80 -15.86
C THR A 530 -4.32 14.92 -16.89
N HIS A 531 -3.84 14.58 -18.09
CA HIS A 531 -3.52 15.55 -19.13
C HIS A 531 -4.63 15.72 -20.16
N PHE A 532 -5.50 14.72 -20.35
CA PHE A 532 -6.55 14.70 -21.35
C PHE A 532 -7.91 14.35 -20.71
N LEU A 533 -8.96 15.03 -21.19
CA LEU A 533 -10.32 14.84 -20.68
C LEU A 533 -11.01 13.59 -21.28
N SER A 534 -10.54 13.15 -22.43
CA SER A 534 -11.02 11.92 -23.09
C SER A 534 -9.86 11.22 -23.80
N PHE A 535 -10.09 9.97 -24.17
CA PHE A 535 -9.13 9.20 -24.95
C PHE A 535 -8.97 9.79 -26.35
N GLU A 536 -10.05 10.26 -26.97
CA GLU A 536 -10.04 10.94 -28.25
C GLU A 536 -9.20 12.22 -28.21
N ALA A 537 -9.39 13.07 -27.18
CA ALA A 537 -8.61 14.29 -27.00
C ALA A 537 -7.08 14.05 -26.84
N ALA A 538 -6.68 12.84 -26.44
CA ALA A 538 -5.26 12.50 -26.38
C ALA A 538 -4.61 12.39 -27.76
N PHE A 539 -5.40 12.05 -28.80
CA PHE A 539 -4.91 11.98 -30.20
C PHE A 539 -4.91 13.34 -30.90
N ASP A 540 -5.57 14.36 -30.34
CA ASP A 540 -5.50 15.74 -30.84
C ASP A 540 -4.14 16.39 -30.55
N ASP A 541 -3.39 15.88 -29.53
CA ASP A 541 -2.03 16.30 -29.20
C ASP A 541 -1.07 15.09 -29.15
N PRO A 542 -0.73 14.50 -30.30
CA PRO A 542 0.10 13.30 -30.37
C PRO A 542 1.54 13.53 -29.87
N ALA A 543 2.05 14.75 -29.96
CA ALA A 543 3.38 15.08 -29.47
C ALA A 543 3.43 14.96 -27.93
N ARG A 544 2.45 15.51 -27.23
CA ARG A 544 2.33 15.41 -25.79
C ARG A 544 2.05 13.98 -25.33
N LEU A 545 1.19 13.27 -26.04
CA LEU A 545 0.89 11.87 -25.75
C LEU A 545 2.16 11.01 -25.87
N LYS A 546 2.98 11.23 -26.89
CA LYS A 546 4.27 10.56 -27.10
C LYS A 546 5.30 10.91 -26.01
N ASP A 547 5.35 12.17 -25.58
CA ASP A 547 6.21 12.61 -24.44
C ASP A 547 5.83 11.89 -23.13
N ILE A 548 4.55 11.61 -22.91
CA ILE A 548 4.05 10.88 -21.73
C ILE A 548 4.41 9.39 -21.79
N LEU A 549 4.25 8.77 -22.95
CA LEU A 549 4.33 7.32 -23.11
C LEU A 549 5.71 6.80 -23.50
N GLY A 550 6.52 7.63 -24.18
CA GLY A 550 7.72 7.20 -24.90
C GLY A 550 7.38 6.49 -26.21
N ASP A 551 8.40 6.33 -27.08
CA ASP A 551 8.22 5.84 -28.46
C ASP A 551 7.56 4.46 -28.54
N VAL A 552 8.01 3.51 -27.72
CA VAL A 552 7.54 2.10 -27.76
C VAL A 552 6.07 1.99 -27.41
N VAL A 553 5.69 2.57 -26.25
CA VAL A 553 4.31 2.46 -25.75
C VAL A 553 3.34 3.26 -26.63
N PHE A 554 3.78 4.41 -27.15
CA PHE A 554 3.01 5.21 -28.10
C PHE A 554 2.71 4.42 -29.37
N ASN A 555 3.71 3.77 -29.98
CA ASN A 555 3.51 2.96 -31.17
C ASN A 555 2.60 1.76 -30.92
N ASN A 556 2.73 1.10 -29.76
CA ASN A 556 1.82 0.01 -29.36
C ASN A 556 0.38 0.50 -29.20
N LEU A 557 0.19 1.71 -28.66
CA LEU A 557 -1.12 2.33 -28.53
C LEU A 557 -1.75 2.61 -29.90
N ILE A 558 -1.00 3.19 -30.84
CA ILE A 558 -1.49 3.46 -32.20
C ILE A 558 -1.88 2.16 -32.89
N ALA A 559 -0.99 1.17 -32.90
CA ALA A 559 -1.26 -0.14 -33.51
C ALA A 559 -2.49 -0.83 -32.90
N PHE A 560 -2.67 -0.70 -31.58
CA PHE A 560 -3.86 -1.23 -30.88
C PHE A 560 -5.14 -0.55 -31.36
N VAL A 561 -5.17 0.79 -31.43
CA VAL A 561 -6.36 1.54 -31.87
C VAL A 561 -6.74 1.21 -33.30
N GLU A 562 -5.74 1.16 -34.22
CA GLU A 562 -5.96 0.78 -35.62
C GLU A 562 -6.52 -0.63 -35.76
N SER A 563 -5.99 -1.60 -34.98
CA SER A 563 -6.38 -3.00 -35.07
C SER A 563 -7.70 -3.31 -34.33
N ASN A 564 -8.16 -2.45 -33.41
CA ASN A 564 -9.31 -2.70 -32.54
C ASN A 564 -10.40 -1.61 -32.66
N ALA A 565 -10.42 -0.85 -33.74
CA ALA A 565 -11.38 0.25 -33.91
C ALA A 565 -12.85 -0.21 -33.72
N GLU A 566 -13.23 -1.33 -34.35
CA GLU A 566 -14.59 -1.90 -34.19
C GLU A 566 -14.90 -2.33 -32.74
N GLU A 567 -13.92 -2.83 -31.98
CA GLU A 567 -14.16 -3.19 -30.58
C GLU A 567 -14.30 -1.95 -29.70
N LEU A 568 -13.55 -0.88 -29.97
CA LEU A 568 -13.68 0.42 -29.29
C LEU A 568 -15.07 1.00 -29.54
N ASP A 569 -15.57 0.99 -30.78
CA ASP A 569 -16.93 1.43 -31.11
C ASP A 569 -17.98 0.60 -30.38
N ARG A 570 -17.83 -0.74 -30.34
CA ARG A 570 -18.72 -1.63 -29.58
C ARG A 570 -18.69 -1.37 -28.07
N LEU A 571 -17.55 -1.01 -27.51
CA LEU A 571 -17.43 -0.63 -26.09
C LEU A 571 -18.17 0.66 -25.78
N GLU A 572 -18.10 1.67 -26.65
CA GLU A 572 -18.86 2.91 -26.51
C GLU A 572 -20.38 2.67 -26.65
N GLN A 573 -20.81 1.84 -27.60
CA GLN A 573 -22.20 1.41 -27.76
C GLN A 573 -22.70 0.63 -26.52
N ALA A 574 -21.81 -0.12 -25.84
CA ALA A 574 -22.12 -0.80 -24.58
C ALA A 574 -22.15 0.16 -23.37
N GLY A 575 -21.85 1.46 -23.58
CA GLY A 575 -21.89 2.51 -22.57
C GLY A 575 -20.57 2.78 -21.88
N LEU A 576 -19.46 2.14 -22.27
CA LEU A 576 -18.12 2.41 -21.73
C LEU A 576 -17.48 3.60 -22.48
N LYS A 577 -17.84 4.81 -22.09
CA LYS A 577 -17.30 6.03 -22.67
C LYS A 577 -15.91 6.32 -22.11
N PHE A 578 -14.94 6.57 -22.98
CA PHE A 578 -13.55 6.88 -22.61
C PHE A 578 -13.35 8.39 -22.39
N GLU A 579 -14.16 8.95 -21.50
CA GLU A 579 -14.11 10.36 -21.10
C GLU A 579 -14.15 10.49 -19.56
N THR A 580 -13.64 11.62 -19.07
CA THR A 580 -13.75 12.01 -17.68
C THR A 580 -15.17 12.47 -17.41
N ASP A 581 -15.78 12.02 -16.31
CA ASP A 581 -17.15 12.43 -15.95
C ASP A 581 -17.20 13.95 -15.74
N LYS A 582 -18.10 14.62 -16.46
CA LYS A 582 -18.25 16.08 -16.38
C LYS A 582 -18.57 16.60 -14.99
N SER A 583 -19.13 15.75 -14.12
CA SER A 583 -19.37 16.08 -12.72
C SER A 583 -18.09 16.16 -11.88
N SER A 584 -16.98 15.62 -12.37
CA SER A 584 -15.65 15.65 -11.73
C SER A 584 -14.69 16.67 -12.38
N ILE A 585 -15.14 17.43 -13.39
CA ILE A 585 -14.35 18.45 -14.06
C ILE A 585 -14.36 19.72 -13.21
N GLY A 586 -13.31 19.94 -12.43
CA GLY A 586 -13.08 21.21 -11.74
C GLY A 586 -12.57 22.28 -12.71
N ALA A 587 -12.70 23.56 -12.31
CA ALA A 587 -12.29 24.71 -13.11
C ALA A 587 -10.78 24.71 -13.52
N LEU A 588 -9.95 23.92 -12.82
CA LEU A 588 -8.51 23.81 -13.03
C LEU A 588 -8.08 22.49 -13.71
N THR A 589 -9.03 21.70 -14.20
CA THR A 589 -8.72 20.40 -14.83
C THR A 589 -7.77 20.56 -16.00
N GLY A 590 -6.74 19.72 -16.07
CA GLY A 590 -5.68 19.77 -17.07
C GLY A 590 -4.62 20.86 -16.85
N LYS A 591 -4.68 21.62 -15.75
CA LYS A 591 -3.68 22.63 -15.41
C LYS A 591 -2.71 22.13 -14.35
N ILE A 592 -1.43 22.40 -14.54
CA ILE A 592 -0.35 22.04 -13.60
C ILE A 592 0.18 23.30 -12.95
N PHE A 593 0.26 23.27 -11.65
CA PHE A 593 0.67 24.37 -10.77
C PHE A 593 1.95 24.01 -10.01
N ALA A 594 2.73 25.03 -9.68
CA ALA A 594 3.73 25.00 -8.62
C ALA A 594 3.47 26.17 -7.67
N ILE A 595 3.88 26.05 -6.42
CA ILE A 595 3.66 27.08 -5.39
C ILE A 595 4.99 27.47 -4.78
N THR A 596 5.19 28.80 -4.56
CA THR A 596 6.37 29.34 -3.89
C THR A 596 5.98 30.53 -3.00
N GLY A 597 6.75 30.76 -1.93
CA GLY A 597 6.47 31.83 -0.96
C GLY A 597 5.43 31.47 0.09
N THR A 598 5.17 32.40 0.99
CA THR A 598 4.15 32.32 2.04
C THR A 598 2.82 32.81 1.49
N LEU A 599 1.77 32.00 1.64
CA LEU A 599 0.44 32.29 1.11
C LEU A 599 -0.44 32.95 2.18
N VAL A 600 -1.26 33.90 1.76
CA VAL A 600 -2.18 34.67 2.64
C VAL A 600 -3.49 33.91 2.85
N SER A 601 -3.93 33.14 1.88
CA SER A 601 -5.21 32.41 1.91
C SER A 601 -5.19 31.12 2.74
N GLY A 602 -4.05 30.78 3.34
CA GLY A 602 -3.88 29.60 4.18
C GLY A 602 -2.50 28.93 4.03
N SER A 603 -2.30 27.79 4.70
CA SER A 603 -1.07 27.02 4.52
C SER A 603 -0.91 26.55 3.07
N ARG A 604 0.34 26.31 2.65
CA ARG A 604 0.64 25.80 1.29
C ARG A 604 -0.19 24.56 0.97
N ASP A 605 -0.31 23.64 1.92
CA ASP A 605 -1.08 22.39 1.75
C ASP A 605 -2.58 22.66 1.62
N ALA A 606 -3.12 23.66 2.32
CA ALA A 606 -4.51 24.05 2.16
C ALA A 606 -4.81 24.60 0.76
N VAL A 607 -3.88 25.38 0.19
CA VAL A 607 -4.02 25.89 -1.18
C VAL A 607 -3.80 24.79 -2.20
N MET A 608 -2.84 23.88 -1.98
CA MET A 608 -2.67 22.69 -2.82
C MET A 608 -3.95 21.85 -2.90
N ARG A 609 -4.56 21.55 -1.75
CA ARG A 609 -5.85 20.80 -1.70
C ARG A 609 -6.97 21.50 -2.46
N ARG A 610 -7.03 22.83 -2.42
CA ARG A 610 -8.06 23.59 -3.17
C ARG A 610 -7.83 23.53 -4.68
N ILE A 611 -6.57 23.60 -5.13
CA ILE A 611 -6.21 23.42 -6.54
C ILE A 611 -6.58 22.01 -6.99
N GLU A 612 -6.26 20.98 -6.20
CA GLU A 612 -6.57 19.59 -6.50
C GLU A 612 -8.08 19.32 -6.49
N ALA A 613 -8.81 19.88 -5.53
CA ALA A 613 -10.28 19.79 -5.48
C ALA A 613 -10.95 20.47 -6.68
N ALA A 614 -10.31 21.50 -7.24
CA ALA A 614 -10.74 22.15 -8.48
C ALA A 614 -10.24 21.43 -9.75
N GLY A 615 -9.62 20.24 -9.62
CA GLY A 615 -9.17 19.40 -10.75
C GLY A 615 -7.77 19.74 -11.26
N GLY A 616 -7.03 20.67 -10.62
CA GLY A 616 -5.65 21.00 -10.97
C GLY A 616 -4.64 20.02 -10.36
N VAL A 617 -3.42 20.00 -10.88
CA VAL A 617 -2.31 19.18 -10.38
C VAL A 617 -1.22 20.09 -9.83
N VAL A 618 -0.73 19.82 -8.60
CA VAL A 618 0.36 20.61 -8.01
C VAL A 618 1.65 19.79 -8.00
N LYS A 619 2.73 20.37 -8.55
CA LYS A 619 4.08 19.78 -8.53
C LYS A 619 4.99 20.58 -7.57
N SER A 620 5.95 19.87 -6.97
CA SER A 620 6.91 20.45 -6.02
C SER A 620 7.92 21.40 -6.70
N SER A 621 8.17 21.23 -8.01
CA SER A 621 9.11 22.02 -8.82
C SER A 621 8.47 22.55 -10.10
N VAL A 622 9.05 23.63 -10.64
CA VAL A 622 8.67 24.21 -11.94
C VAL A 622 9.48 23.52 -13.04
N GLY A 623 8.79 22.89 -14.00
CA GLY A 623 9.38 22.24 -15.15
C GLY A 623 8.64 22.63 -16.43
N LYS A 624 9.06 22.08 -17.58
CA LYS A 624 8.50 22.37 -18.94
C LYS A 624 6.97 22.24 -19.01
N GLN A 625 6.38 21.36 -18.20
CA GLN A 625 4.95 21.08 -18.19
C GLN A 625 4.15 21.95 -17.19
N CYS A 626 4.81 22.80 -16.39
CA CYS A 626 4.14 23.62 -15.40
C CYS A 626 3.45 24.81 -16.06
N HIS A 627 2.13 24.91 -15.92
CA HIS A 627 1.35 25.99 -16.54
C HIS A 627 1.42 27.27 -15.70
N TYR A 628 1.32 27.12 -14.38
CA TYR A 628 1.23 28.26 -13.47
C TYR A 628 2.19 28.11 -12.28
N LEU A 629 2.90 29.17 -11.93
CA LEU A 629 3.61 29.32 -10.66
C LEU A 629 2.81 30.28 -9.78
N VAL A 630 2.20 29.76 -8.71
CA VAL A 630 1.53 30.57 -7.70
C VAL A 630 2.56 31.15 -6.76
N VAL A 631 2.59 32.49 -6.63
CA VAL A 631 3.59 33.21 -5.86
C VAL A 631 2.92 33.95 -4.69
N GLY A 632 3.33 33.59 -3.46
CA GLY A 632 3.03 34.31 -2.24
C GLY A 632 4.13 35.32 -1.88
N THR A 633 4.10 35.86 -0.65
CA THR A 633 5.18 36.69 -0.12
C THR A 633 6.46 35.85 0.09
N ASP A 634 7.63 36.47 0.00
CA ASP A 634 8.94 35.82 0.19
C ASP A 634 9.20 34.63 -0.76
N ALA A 635 8.87 34.82 -2.01
CA ALA A 635 9.02 33.75 -3.03
C ALA A 635 10.50 33.40 -3.28
N GLY A 636 10.80 32.10 -3.22
CA GLY A 636 12.15 31.59 -3.44
C GLY A 636 12.65 31.80 -4.87
N LYS A 637 13.88 32.33 -5.03
CA LYS A 637 14.51 32.66 -6.33
C LYS A 637 14.60 31.47 -7.31
N ASN A 638 14.76 30.25 -6.80
CA ASN A 638 14.92 29.05 -7.63
C ASN A 638 13.69 28.75 -8.49
N LYS A 639 12.47 28.83 -7.92
CA LYS A 639 11.23 28.53 -8.66
C LYS A 639 10.84 29.67 -9.62
N THR A 640 11.11 30.93 -9.25
CA THR A 640 10.84 32.07 -10.12
C THR A 640 11.78 32.09 -11.34
N SER A 641 13.07 31.79 -11.14
CA SER A 641 14.03 31.62 -12.25
C SER A 641 13.66 30.45 -13.16
N ALA A 642 13.20 29.34 -12.58
CA ALA A 642 12.72 28.20 -13.36
C ALA A 642 11.46 28.54 -14.15
N ALA A 643 10.53 29.33 -13.61
CA ALA A 643 9.34 29.79 -14.32
C ALA A 643 9.71 30.64 -15.55
N THR A 644 10.65 31.56 -15.40
CA THR A 644 11.18 32.36 -16.53
C THR A 644 11.84 31.47 -17.58
N LYS A 645 12.63 30.47 -17.15
CA LYS A 645 13.31 29.52 -18.05
C LYS A 645 12.34 28.70 -18.89
N TRP A 646 11.24 28.25 -18.32
CA TRP A 646 10.28 27.35 -18.95
C TRP A 646 9.05 28.05 -19.53
N GLY A 647 8.95 29.39 -19.42
CA GLY A 647 7.78 30.14 -19.88
C GLY A 647 6.52 29.91 -19.04
N THR A 648 6.66 29.43 -17.80
CA THR A 648 5.56 29.17 -16.87
C THR A 648 4.92 30.51 -16.45
N GLN A 649 3.60 30.63 -16.56
CA GLN A 649 2.87 31.82 -16.17
C GLN A 649 2.91 32.02 -14.66
N VAL A 650 3.43 33.15 -14.20
CA VAL A 650 3.47 33.50 -12.77
C VAL A 650 2.17 34.20 -12.41
N ILE A 651 1.47 33.68 -11.39
CA ILE A 651 0.19 34.21 -10.90
C ILE A 651 0.25 34.41 -9.38
N ASN A 652 -0.53 35.34 -8.85
CA ASN A 652 -0.75 35.50 -7.41
C ASN A 652 -1.96 34.69 -6.92
N GLU A 653 -2.21 34.70 -5.61
CA GLU A 653 -3.33 33.95 -5.02
C GLU A 653 -4.69 34.44 -5.53
N GLN A 654 -4.91 35.72 -5.68
CA GLN A 654 -6.17 36.26 -6.21
C GLN A 654 -6.46 35.75 -7.61
N GLN A 655 -5.44 35.71 -8.47
CA GLN A 655 -5.55 35.17 -9.83
C GLN A 655 -5.81 33.65 -9.79
N LEU A 656 -5.20 32.92 -8.85
CA LEU A 656 -5.49 31.51 -8.66
C LEU A 656 -6.96 31.26 -8.30
N TYR A 657 -7.49 32.01 -7.31
CA TYR A 657 -8.88 31.86 -6.89
C TYR A 657 -9.88 32.31 -7.98
N ALA A 658 -9.52 33.34 -8.76
CA ALA A 658 -10.27 33.71 -9.95
C ALA A 658 -10.31 32.61 -11.01
N LEU A 659 -9.21 31.88 -11.24
CA LEU A 659 -9.17 30.71 -12.12
C LEU A 659 -10.03 29.54 -11.58
N MET A 660 -10.17 29.41 -10.26
CA MET A 660 -11.07 28.43 -9.63
C MET A 660 -12.55 28.83 -9.67
N GLY A 661 -12.84 30.09 -10.00
CA GLY A 661 -14.21 30.63 -9.97
C GLY A 661 -14.78 30.81 -8.55
N VAL A 662 -13.93 30.98 -7.54
CA VAL A 662 -14.33 31.15 -6.13
C VAL A 662 -13.65 32.39 -5.52
N GLU A 663 -14.25 32.96 -4.50
CA GLU A 663 -13.63 34.07 -3.77
C GLU A 663 -12.44 33.57 -2.93
N MET A 664 -11.40 34.40 -2.85
CA MET A 664 -10.23 34.09 -2.03
C MET A 664 -10.62 34.17 -0.54
N PRO A 665 -10.43 33.11 0.25
CA PRO A 665 -10.72 33.17 1.66
C PRO A 665 -9.77 34.15 2.34
N ILE A 666 -10.32 35.10 3.05
CA ILE A 666 -9.57 36.03 3.92
C ILE A 666 -9.14 35.20 5.12
N ALA A 667 -7.82 35.07 5.35
CA ALA A 667 -7.34 34.46 6.58
C ALA A 667 -7.97 35.17 7.78
N ALA A 668 -8.59 34.44 8.69
CA ALA A 668 -9.03 35.00 9.95
C ALA A 668 -7.83 35.70 10.59
N ALA A 669 -8.00 36.97 10.99
CA ALA A 669 -6.96 37.70 11.71
C ALA A 669 -6.47 36.83 12.89
N PRO A 670 -5.17 36.84 13.21
CA PRO A 670 -4.69 36.10 14.38
C PRO A 670 -5.46 36.60 15.61
N ASP A 671 -5.98 35.62 16.35
CA ASP A 671 -6.69 35.90 17.59
C ASP A 671 -5.76 36.68 18.53
N PRO A 672 -6.10 37.94 18.88
CA PRO A 672 -5.22 38.77 19.70
C PRO A 672 -5.07 38.26 21.15
N TYR A 673 -5.71 37.16 21.53
CA TYR A 673 -5.63 36.54 22.87
C TYR A 673 -4.79 35.26 22.91
N ARG A 674 -3.94 34.98 21.91
CA ARG A 674 -3.06 33.78 21.89
C ARG A 674 -1.68 34.02 22.51
N GLU A 675 -1.45 35.15 23.16
CA GLU A 675 -0.29 35.36 24.04
C GLU A 675 -0.80 35.48 25.48
N PHE A 676 -0.97 34.33 26.13
CA PHE A 676 -0.84 34.16 27.61
C PHE A 676 -0.94 32.68 27.94
#